data_762eba4b4729bed1cccf4387c286fac1
#
_entry.id   762eba4b4729bed1cccf4387c286fac1
#
_cell.length_a   1.000
_cell.length_b   1.000
_cell.length_c   1.000
_cell.angle_alpha   90.00
_cell.angle_beta   90.00
_cell.angle_gamma   90.00
#
_symmetry.space_group_name_H-M   'P 1'
#
loop_
_entity.id
_entity.type
_entity.pdbx_description
1 polymer ?
#
loop_
_entity_poly.entity_id
_entity_poly.type
_entity_poly.pdbx_seq_one_letter_code
_entity_poly.pdbx_strand_id
1 'polypeptide(L)'
;MPSSSLADCFNDPATWRVIPSGLAVGTLTSAKGPDGKIGLQLDYDFRGGAGFIVARKEIEFNLTEIFDLILSIRGEGPQNHFEFKLIDPSGSNAWRYLRERFQMPADWTQLKVRERDLPFAWGPAGGGAPSAVGAIEIVIVAGPGGKGSVSFSNISLEDPTLHLTRSAVASSQISNHPPNAVLESSPSGGWQAAPNDPAPWWSVDFGGILRFGGLVIDWPSSVASRAYDLEQSADGAAWTTLHRATHASGSRSHIPTPGAESRFLRFKFASNECAGIRSITMRPDAFSSTPDEFIHSVATDFPRSWFPRYWHREQSYWTPIGSPEGTRRGLLNEEGMVEVDEAGFSLEPFILTKSTMISWADAKITRHLPANGAPFPFITWETDHAALIIQPWVDGTGNSLALRVNYRIENRTPDALRLAVAVRPFQVNPPWQKFGKLGGISPIHSITCTADEMRVDQKYVSSNHPADAWGAAAFEENGVVGFFARGQMPSRTQITDPAGLASAAMAWSAPPNGDAFEVTLTVPFFDEAKEPLPNSLANAAAHWQTTLALPDWQVPAIARDAIASFRSAASHILINRDGPAIQPGPRRYTRSWIRDSVIMGAAMAKAGQPHVLRDFLTWYTEFQRDDGFVPCVVDRTGVDWLVEHDSHGQFLWGICENLRNDGDIEFASSLWKSVRSAVTYLNHLRAQRMTPNYREPARSACYGLLPESASHEGYLAHPVHSYWDDFWGVRGLEAAAELADALGHQEDAQRWRTDAREFLQDVLKSIRHVIADRKLNYIPGSMEWADFDPTATANAIGQLDFA
;
A
#
# COMPACT_ATOMS: atom_id res chain seq x y z
N MET A 1 24.84 -5.94 -24.69
CA MET A 1 26.30 -6.05 -24.49
C MET A 1 26.63 -7.50 -24.15
N PRO A 2 27.78 -8.03 -24.49
CA PRO A 2 28.07 -9.43 -24.26
C PRO A 2 28.21 -9.73 -22.75
N SER A 3 27.89 -10.95 -22.37
CA SER A 3 27.96 -11.52 -21.01
C SER A 3 29.31 -11.34 -20.28
N SER A 4 30.36 -10.89 -20.97
CA SER A 4 31.66 -10.58 -20.40
C SER A 4 31.68 -9.44 -19.39
N SER A 5 30.74 -8.49 -19.45
CA SER A 5 30.70 -7.37 -18.52
C SER A 5 30.19 -7.74 -17.11
N LEU A 6 29.29 -8.71 -17.01
CA LEU A 6 28.76 -9.16 -15.70
C LEU A 6 29.80 -10.02 -14.96
N ALA A 7 30.50 -10.90 -15.65
CA ALA A 7 31.57 -11.75 -15.07
C ALA A 7 32.71 -10.94 -14.44
N ASP A 8 32.98 -9.73 -14.95
CA ASP A 8 34.02 -8.83 -14.45
C ASP A 8 33.48 -7.79 -13.46
N CYS A 9 32.24 -7.92 -13.04
CA CYS A 9 31.54 -6.92 -12.21
C CYS A 9 32.30 -6.57 -10.92
N PHE A 10 32.91 -7.53 -10.26
CA PHE A 10 33.63 -7.36 -8.99
C PHE A 10 35.15 -7.14 -9.11
N ASN A 11 35.71 -7.09 -10.31
CA ASN A 11 37.15 -7.08 -10.52
C ASN A 11 37.83 -5.73 -10.21
N ASP A 12 37.08 -4.63 -10.22
CA ASP A 12 37.62 -3.29 -9.98
C ASP A 12 36.77 -2.51 -8.96
N PRO A 13 37.22 -2.37 -7.70
CA PRO A 13 36.56 -1.62 -6.66
C PRO A 13 36.31 -0.13 -7.01
N ALA A 14 37.16 0.47 -7.85
CA ALA A 14 37.01 1.89 -8.22
C ALA A 14 35.79 2.16 -9.09
N THR A 15 35.20 1.12 -9.69
CA THR A 15 33.94 1.21 -10.46
C THR A 15 32.69 1.14 -9.59
N TRP A 16 32.84 0.95 -8.29
CA TRP A 16 31.77 0.91 -7.31
C TRP A 16 31.76 2.17 -6.46
N ARG A 17 30.60 2.62 -6.07
CA ARG A 17 30.38 3.76 -5.17
C ARG A 17 29.82 3.29 -3.85
N VAL A 18 30.41 3.74 -2.73
CA VAL A 18 29.86 3.52 -1.38
C VAL A 18 28.93 4.66 -1.01
N ILE A 19 27.74 4.34 -0.55
CA ILE A 19 26.72 5.29 -0.08
C ILE A 19 26.35 4.86 1.34
N PRO A 20 26.94 5.48 2.38
CA PRO A 20 26.59 5.23 3.77
C PRO A 20 25.39 6.11 4.19
N SER A 21 24.65 5.68 5.21
CA SER A 21 23.63 6.49 5.88
C SER A 21 23.93 6.66 7.37
N GLY A 22 23.49 7.76 7.94
CA GLY A 22 23.73 8.08 9.35
C GLY A 22 25.22 8.20 9.68
N LEU A 23 25.66 7.59 10.80
CA LEU A 23 27.05 7.57 11.23
C LEU A 23 27.88 6.44 10.58
N ALA A 24 27.24 5.58 9.78
CA ALA A 24 27.87 4.44 9.16
C ALA A 24 28.99 4.87 8.21
N VAL A 25 30.05 4.07 8.15
CA VAL A 25 31.15 4.25 7.19
C VAL A 25 31.44 2.92 6.50
N GLY A 26 31.79 2.99 5.22
CA GLY A 26 32.17 1.82 4.44
C GLY A 26 33.34 2.12 3.53
N THR A 27 34.17 1.11 3.27
CA THR A 27 35.27 1.18 2.29
C THR A 27 35.26 -0.06 1.40
N LEU A 28 35.60 0.15 0.14
CA LEU A 28 35.74 -0.93 -0.84
C LEU A 28 37.19 -1.19 -1.15
N THR A 29 37.56 -2.48 -1.12
CA THR A 29 38.90 -2.95 -1.46
C THR A 29 38.82 -4.19 -2.34
N SER A 30 39.92 -4.58 -2.96
CA SER A 30 40.01 -5.84 -3.70
C SER A 30 40.12 -7.02 -2.73
N ALA A 31 39.39 -8.10 -3.03
CA ALA A 31 39.52 -9.39 -2.34
C ALA A 31 39.98 -10.48 -3.29
N LYS A 32 40.58 -11.56 -2.75
CA LYS A 32 40.88 -12.74 -3.55
C LYS A 32 39.68 -13.69 -3.52
N GLY A 33 39.09 -13.96 -4.69
CA GLY A 33 37.96 -14.87 -4.86
C GLY A 33 38.35 -16.36 -4.70
N PRO A 34 37.32 -17.26 -4.71
CA PRO A 34 37.52 -18.68 -4.47
C PRO A 34 38.38 -19.37 -5.56
N ASP A 35 38.35 -18.88 -6.77
CA ASP A 35 39.11 -19.36 -7.93
C ASP A 35 40.40 -18.58 -8.17
N GLY A 36 40.82 -17.73 -7.24
CA GLY A 36 41.97 -16.88 -7.35
C GLY A 36 41.78 -15.58 -8.14
N LYS A 37 40.62 -15.35 -8.71
CA LYS A 37 40.28 -14.09 -9.37
C LYS A 37 40.09 -12.95 -8.37
N ILE A 38 40.14 -11.73 -8.87
CA ILE A 38 39.87 -10.56 -8.06
C ILE A 38 38.36 -10.49 -7.78
N GLY A 39 38.02 -10.17 -6.53
CA GLY A 39 36.66 -9.85 -6.06
C GLY A 39 36.62 -8.52 -5.34
N LEU A 40 35.48 -8.16 -4.85
CA LEU A 40 35.19 -6.95 -4.11
C LEU A 40 35.01 -7.26 -2.62
N GLN A 41 35.60 -6.45 -1.73
CA GLN A 41 35.33 -6.48 -0.29
C GLN A 41 34.76 -5.13 0.15
N LEU A 42 33.66 -5.18 0.85
CA LEU A 42 33.03 -4.05 1.56
C LEU A 42 33.30 -4.22 3.06
N ASP A 43 34.16 -3.36 3.62
CA ASP A 43 34.33 -3.22 5.06
C ASP A 43 33.34 -2.16 5.57
N TYR A 44 32.65 -2.44 6.69
CA TYR A 44 31.63 -1.53 7.23
C TYR A 44 31.74 -1.35 8.74
N ASP A 45 31.36 -0.16 9.22
CA ASP A 45 31.24 0.17 10.64
C ASP A 45 30.04 1.10 10.86
N PHE A 46 29.05 0.62 11.60
CA PHE A 46 27.86 1.41 11.96
C PHE A 46 28.09 2.40 13.10
N ARG A 47 29.26 2.40 13.72
CA ARG A 47 29.68 3.31 14.80
C ARG A 47 28.68 3.41 15.97
N GLY A 48 28.00 2.29 16.26
CA GLY A 48 27.00 2.20 17.30
C GLY A 48 25.63 2.81 16.98
N GLY A 49 25.44 3.28 15.71
CA GLY A 49 24.18 3.79 15.21
C GLY A 49 23.41 2.79 14.37
N ALA A 50 22.20 3.17 13.99
CA ALA A 50 21.40 2.53 12.95
C ALA A 50 21.82 3.08 11.57
N GLY A 51 21.28 2.48 10.49
CA GLY A 51 21.49 2.93 9.13
C GLY A 51 21.81 1.80 8.17
N PHE A 52 22.32 2.15 7.00
CA PHE A 52 22.72 1.19 5.97
C PHE A 52 23.99 1.64 5.25
N ILE A 53 24.63 0.71 4.56
CA ILE A 53 25.75 0.96 3.66
C ILE A 53 25.44 0.28 2.34
N VAL A 54 25.42 1.06 1.25
CA VAL A 54 25.21 0.59 -0.12
C VAL A 54 26.52 0.58 -0.86
N ALA A 55 26.89 -0.53 -1.47
CA ALA A 55 27.86 -0.58 -2.55
C ALA A 55 27.08 -0.64 -3.86
N ARG A 56 27.16 0.39 -4.71
CA ARG A 56 26.44 0.53 -5.97
C ARG A 56 27.37 0.54 -7.16
N LYS A 57 27.00 -0.19 -8.22
CA LYS A 57 27.65 -0.18 -9.52
C LYS A 57 26.64 0.03 -10.63
N GLU A 58 26.92 0.99 -11.50
CA GLU A 58 26.20 1.17 -12.75
C GLU A 58 26.66 0.08 -13.73
N ILE A 59 25.74 -0.71 -14.23
CA ILE A 59 25.98 -1.81 -15.17
C ILE A 59 24.70 -2.13 -15.94
N GLU A 60 24.78 -2.22 -17.24
CA GLU A 60 23.64 -2.48 -18.10
C GLU A 60 23.64 -3.91 -18.63
N PHE A 61 22.55 -4.65 -18.41
CA PHE A 61 22.29 -5.95 -19.01
C PHE A 61 20.79 -6.26 -19.02
N ASN A 62 20.38 -7.17 -19.93
CA ASN A 62 19.00 -7.64 -19.99
C ASN A 62 18.86 -8.97 -19.26
N LEU A 63 17.67 -9.21 -18.73
CA LEU A 63 17.28 -10.45 -18.07
C LEU A 63 16.31 -11.23 -18.98
N THR A 64 16.39 -12.55 -18.92
CA THR A 64 15.34 -13.45 -19.43
C THR A 64 14.17 -13.50 -18.44
N GLU A 65 13.02 -14.02 -18.84
CA GLU A 65 11.86 -14.16 -17.94
C GLU A 65 12.16 -15.10 -16.75
N ILE A 66 13.00 -16.09 -16.96
CA ILE A 66 13.46 -17.03 -15.91
C ILE A 66 14.98 -16.97 -15.89
N PHE A 67 15.54 -16.63 -14.74
CA PHE A 67 17.00 -16.52 -14.58
C PHE A 67 17.48 -16.90 -13.19
N ASP A 68 18.74 -17.25 -13.11
CA ASP A 68 19.48 -17.40 -11.86
C ASP A 68 20.69 -16.45 -11.89
N LEU A 69 20.79 -15.56 -10.89
CA LEU A 69 22.01 -14.84 -10.59
C LEU A 69 22.80 -15.63 -9.55
N ILE A 70 24.01 -16.04 -9.89
CA ILE A 70 24.86 -16.85 -9.03
C ILE A 70 26.11 -16.04 -8.71
N LEU A 71 26.36 -15.79 -7.43
CA LEU A 71 27.54 -15.07 -6.97
C LEU A 71 28.18 -15.78 -5.77
N SER A 72 29.49 -15.64 -5.62
CA SER A 72 30.22 -16.14 -4.46
C SER A 72 30.26 -15.06 -3.39
N ILE A 73 29.90 -15.42 -2.15
CA ILE A 73 29.94 -14.53 -1.00
C ILE A 73 30.70 -15.15 0.17
N ARG A 74 31.37 -14.32 0.96
CA ARG A 74 31.85 -14.63 2.30
C ARG A 74 31.90 -13.37 3.15
N GLY A 75 31.97 -13.51 4.46
CA GLY A 75 32.12 -12.34 5.33
C GLY A 75 32.17 -12.70 6.80
N GLU A 76 32.40 -11.67 7.60
CA GLU A 76 32.43 -11.76 9.05
C GLU A 76 31.74 -10.53 9.66
N GLY A 77 31.14 -10.72 10.81
CA GLY A 77 30.46 -9.65 11.54
C GLY A 77 29.12 -10.08 12.14
N PRO A 78 28.41 -9.12 12.78
CA PRO A 78 27.09 -9.36 13.35
C PRO A 78 26.03 -9.72 12.30
N GLN A 79 24.93 -10.35 12.76
CA GLN A 79 23.78 -10.74 11.91
C GLN A 79 22.96 -9.53 11.47
N ASN A 80 23.52 -8.70 10.61
CA ASN A 80 22.85 -7.59 9.98
C ASN A 80 21.92 -8.08 8.86
N HIS A 81 21.06 -7.18 8.32
CA HIS A 81 20.27 -7.52 7.15
C HIS A 81 21.10 -7.37 5.89
N PHE A 82 20.98 -8.32 4.98
CA PHE A 82 21.63 -8.31 3.67
C PHE A 82 20.60 -8.11 2.57
N GLU A 83 20.87 -7.17 1.67
CA GLU A 83 20.05 -6.95 0.48
C GLU A 83 20.92 -6.98 -0.78
N PHE A 84 20.41 -7.62 -1.83
CA PHE A 84 20.91 -7.51 -3.19
C PHE A 84 19.79 -6.91 -4.04
N LYS A 85 20.06 -5.79 -4.72
CA LYS A 85 19.05 -5.07 -5.51
C LYS A 85 19.46 -4.99 -6.96
N LEU A 86 18.46 -5.11 -7.82
CA LEU A 86 18.52 -4.74 -9.22
C LEU A 86 17.73 -3.43 -9.42
N ILE A 87 18.35 -2.46 -10.05
CA ILE A 87 17.76 -1.16 -10.38
C ILE A 87 17.61 -1.10 -11.89
N ASP A 88 16.47 -0.63 -12.39
CA ASP A 88 16.23 -0.50 -13.81
C ASP A 88 17.09 0.62 -14.47
N PRO A 89 17.18 0.70 -15.81
CA PRO A 89 17.95 1.75 -16.49
C PRO A 89 17.45 3.18 -16.22
N SER A 90 16.19 3.36 -15.81
CA SER A 90 15.67 4.67 -15.41
C SER A 90 16.15 5.11 -14.02
N GLY A 91 16.65 4.18 -13.21
CA GLY A 91 16.99 4.40 -11.80
C GLY A 91 15.79 4.55 -10.87
N SER A 92 14.57 4.36 -11.38
CA SER A 92 13.33 4.66 -10.65
C SER A 92 12.66 3.43 -10.07
N ASN A 93 12.98 2.22 -10.55
CA ASN A 93 12.39 0.97 -10.08
C ASN A 93 13.46 0.05 -9.50
N ALA A 94 13.12 -0.63 -8.40
CA ALA A 94 14.00 -1.57 -7.73
C ALA A 94 13.31 -2.91 -7.43
N TRP A 95 14.05 -4.00 -7.60
CA TRP A 95 13.71 -5.35 -7.15
C TRP A 95 14.75 -5.79 -6.14
N ARG A 96 14.31 -6.48 -5.05
CA ARG A 96 15.14 -6.68 -3.88
C ARG A 96 15.11 -8.12 -3.37
N TYR A 97 16.27 -8.76 -3.35
CA TYR A 97 16.51 -9.92 -2.53
C TYR A 97 16.88 -9.49 -1.12
N LEU A 98 16.13 -9.96 -0.09
CA LEU A 98 16.35 -9.61 1.31
C LEU A 98 16.57 -10.86 2.16
N ARG A 99 17.61 -10.80 3.01
CA ARG A 99 17.85 -11.73 4.10
C ARG A 99 17.95 -10.97 5.41
N GLU A 100 16.93 -11.08 6.23
CA GLU A 100 16.95 -10.49 7.57
C GLU A 100 17.85 -11.29 8.52
N ARG A 101 18.59 -10.58 9.40
CA ARG A 101 19.51 -11.18 10.38
C ARG A 101 20.41 -12.26 9.76
N PHE A 102 20.98 -11.93 8.61
CA PHE A 102 21.76 -12.87 7.83
C PHE A 102 23.15 -13.06 8.43
N GLN A 103 23.49 -14.30 8.79
CA GLN A 103 24.85 -14.65 9.16
C GLN A 103 25.66 -14.84 7.89
N MET A 104 26.61 -13.96 7.63
CA MET A 104 27.53 -14.12 6.50
C MET A 104 28.33 -15.42 6.65
N PRO A 105 28.47 -16.21 5.58
CA PRO A 105 29.30 -17.41 5.62
C PRO A 105 30.78 -17.01 5.77
N ALA A 106 31.52 -17.71 6.68
CA ALA A 106 32.95 -17.47 6.89
C ALA A 106 33.78 -17.90 5.69
N ASP A 107 33.37 -18.97 5.02
CA ASP A 107 34.01 -19.50 3.81
C ASP A 107 33.23 -19.09 2.56
N TRP A 108 33.92 -19.04 1.41
CA TRP A 108 33.31 -18.78 0.13
C TRP A 108 32.16 -19.74 -0.16
N THR A 109 30.94 -19.19 -0.26
CA THR A 109 29.71 -19.92 -0.52
C THR A 109 29.01 -19.31 -1.73
N GLN A 110 28.43 -20.15 -2.59
CA GLN A 110 27.60 -19.67 -3.68
C GLN A 110 26.24 -19.20 -3.13
N LEU A 111 25.90 -17.95 -3.43
CA LEU A 111 24.56 -17.42 -3.26
C LEU A 111 23.87 -17.46 -4.62
N LYS A 112 22.76 -18.18 -4.69
CA LYS A 112 21.85 -18.23 -5.83
C LYS A 112 20.66 -17.33 -5.58
N VAL A 113 20.48 -16.33 -6.41
CA VAL A 113 19.33 -15.40 -6.38
C VAL A 113 18.52 -15.67 -7.64
N ARG A 114 17.36 -16.24 -7.47
CA ARG A 114 16.43 -16.58 -8.56
C ARG A 114 15.52 -15.38 -8.85
N GLU A 115 14.91 -15.33 -10.04
CA GLU A 115 13.93 -14.30 -10.37
C GLU A 115 12.84 -14.13 -9.30
N ARG A 116 12.33 -15.21 -8.74
CA ARG A 116 11.32 -15.23 -7.68
C ARG A 116 11.81 -14.71 -6.32
N ASP A 117 13.10 -14.69 -6.09
CA ASP A 117 13.71 -14.17 -4.86
C ASP A 117 13.91 -12.64 -4.92
N LEU A 118 13.55 -12.02 -6.05
CA LEU A 118 13.67 -10.60 -6.35
C LEU A 118 12.28 -9.94 -6.53
N PRO A 119 11.43 -9.89 -5.49
CA PRO A 119 10.17 -9.17 -5.58
C PRO A 119 10.40 -7.69 -5.84
N PHE A 120 9.42 -7.05 -6.49
CA PHE A 120 9.40 -5.60 -6.67
C PHE A 120 9.43 -4.91 -5.28
N ALA A 121 10.35 -3.97 -5.11
CA ALA A 121 10.56 -3.29 -3.83
C ALA A 121 9.94 -1.89 -3.80
N TRP A 122 10.20 -1.07 -4.83
CA TRP A 122 9.66 0.29 -4.95
C TRP A 122 9.84 0.84 -6.36
N GLY A 123 9.03 1.83 -6.72
CA GLY A 123 9.11 2.60 -7.95
C GLY A 123 7.79 2.73 -8.70
N PRO A 124 7.74 3.56 -9.76
CA PRO A 124 6.52 3.84 -10.52
C PRO A 124 5.99 2.64 -11.32
N ALA A 125 6.79 1.56 -11.54
CA ALA A 125 6.30 0.35 -12.21
C ALA A 125 5.19 -0.35 -11.42
N GLY A 126 5.17 -0.21 -10.08
CA GLY A 126 4.11 -0.72 -9.22
C GLY A 126 4.06 -2.24 -9.06
N GLY A 127 5.01 -2.99 -9.60
CA GLY A 127 5.08 -4.47 -9.58
C GLY A 127 5.79 -5.06 -10.79
N GLY A 128 5.65 -6.38 -10.99
CA GLY A 128 6.22 -7.13 -12.10
C GLY A 128 7.68 -7.56 -11.89
N ALA A 129 8.21 -8.34 -12.86
CA ALA A 129 9.58 -8.82 -12.85
C ALA A 129 10.55 -7.82 -13.48
N PRO A 130 11.85 -7.81 -13.08
CA PRO A 130 12.86 -7.01 -13.77
C PRO A 130 13.14 -7.59 -15.17
N SER A 131 13.23 -6.74 -16.18
CA SER A 131 13.58 -7.15 -17.57
C SER A 131 14.92 -6.58 -18.04
N ALA A 132 15.32 -5.44 -17.50
CA ALA A 132 16.57 -4.78 -17.77
C ALA A 132 17.15 -4.16 -16.50
N VAL A 133 18.45 -4.20 -16.37
CA VAL A 133 19.22 -3.69 -15.22
C VAL A 133 20.08 -2.53 -15.68
N GLY A 134 20.06 -1.43 -14.93
CA GLY A 134 20.94 -0.26 -15.08
C GLY A 134 21.93 -0.13 -13.94
N ALA A 135 21.64 -0.73 -12.78
CA ALA A 135 22.60 -0.79 -11.66
C ALA A 135 22.36 -1.99 -10.75
N ILE A 136 23.41 -2.42 -10.06
CA ILE A 136 23.38 -3.39 -8.97
C ILE A 136 23.71 -2.66 -7.66
N GLU A 137 22.97 -3.00 -6.60
CA GLU A 137 23.25 -2.54 -5.24
C GLU A 137 23.40 -3.72 -4.28
N ILE A 138 24.47 -3.70 -3.50
CA ILE A 138 24.71 -4.59 -2.37
C ILE A 138 24.55 -3.74 -1.11
N VAL A 139 23.66 -4.15 -0.21
CA VAL A 139 23.31 -3.34 0.96
C VAL A 139 23.46 -4.15 2.24
N ILE A 140 24.11 -3.56 3.21
CA ILE A 140 24.10 -4.04 4.59
C ILE A 140 23.29 -3.03 5.41
N VAL A 141 22.22 -3.49 6.04
CA VAL A 141 21.36 -2.66 6.89
C VAL A 141 21.57 -3.09 8.34
N ALA A 142 21.77 -2.14 9.24
CA ALA A 142 21.98 -2.42 10.65
C ALA A 142 20.79 -3.18 11.27
N GLY A 143 21.06 -4.37 11.76
CA GLY A 143 20.26 -5.07 12.75
C GLY A 143 20.89 -4.82 14.13
N PRO A 144 21.80 -5.71 14.61
CA PRO A 144 22.63 -5.41 15.79
C PRO A 144 23.66 -4.31 15.55
N GLY A 145 23.91 -3.91 14.29
CA GLY A 145 24.93 -2.91 13.93
C GLY A 145 26.36 -3.46 13.97
N GLY A 146 27.28 -2.69 14.57
CA GLY A 146 28.68 -3.11 14.77
C GLY A 146 29.54 -2.97 13.50
N LYS A 147 30.67 -3.71 13.48
CA LYS A 147 31.64 -3.75 12.40
C LYS A 147 31.67 -5.11 11.73
N GLY A 148 31.95 -5.14 10.44
CA GLY A 148 32.13 -6.38 9.69
C GLY A 148 32.72 -6.17 8.31
N SER A 149 32.89 -7.27 7.60
CA SER A 149 33.29 -7.27 6.20
C SER A 149 32.51 -8.27 5.39
N VAL A 150 32.23 -7.94 4.12
CA VAL A 150 31.57 -8.85 3.17
C VAL A 150 32.35 -8.80 1.86
N SER A 151 32.70 -9.98 1.34
CA SER A 151 33.42 -10.13 0.07
C SER A 151 32.54 -10.81 -0.96
N PHE A 152 32.63 -10.36 -2.21
CA PHE A 152 31.87 -10.84 -3.36
C PHE A 152 32.80 -11.19 -4.51
N SER A 153 32.48 -12.25 -5.22
CA SER A 153 33.22 -12.68 -6.42
C SER A 153 32.34 -13.47 -7.37
N ASN A 154 32.74 -13.57 -8.63
CA ASN A 154 32.13 -14.49 -9.62
C ASN A 154 30.62 -14.36 -9.76
N ILE A 155 30.12 -13.22 -10.26
CA ILE A 155 28.72 -13.14 -10.62
C ILE A 155 28.47 -13.68 -12.03
N SER A 156 27.49 -14.55 -12.17
CA SER A 156 27.01 -15.06 -13.48
C SER A 156 25.49 -14.97 -13.56
N LEU A 157 24.98 -14.80 -14.77
CA LEU A 157 23.58 -14.88 -15.13
C LEU A 157 23.36 -16.17 -15.94
N GLU A 158 22.50 -17.03 -15.45
CA GLU A 158 22.15 -18.29 -16.11
C GLU A 158 20.64 -18.31 -16.43
N ASP A 159 20.30 -18.76 -17.62
CA ASP A 159 18.93 -19.14 -17.99
C ASP A 159 18.81 -20.67 -17.86
N PRO A 160 18.11 -21.15 -16.79
CA PRO A 160 17.97 -22.57 -16.58
C PRO A 160 17.07 -23.26 -17.63
N THR A 161 16.41 -22.51 -18.50
CA THR A 161 15.49 -23.02 -19.53
C THR A 161 16.17 -23.21 -20.90
N LEU A 162 17.36 -22.66 -21.09
CA LEU A 162 18.02 -22.55 -22.40
C LEU A 162 18.30 -23.91 -23.07
N HIS A 163 18.40 -24.98 -22.29
CA HIS A 163 18.72 -26.33 -22.76
C HIS A 163 17.53 -27.31 -22.70
N LEU A 164 16.33 -26.82 -22.33
CA LEU A 164 15.15 -27.66 -22.21
C LEU A 164 14.54 -27.93 -23.61
N THR A 165 14.37 -29.21 -23.93
CA THR A 165 13.66 -29.66 -25.15
C THR A 165 12.25 -30.10 -24.79
N ARG A 166 11.24 -29.43 -25.35
CA ARG A 166 9.84 -29.71 -25.07
C ARG A 166 9.27 -30.70 -26.05
N SER A 167 8.57 -31.71 -25.57
CA SER A 167 7.80 -32.64 -26.39
C SER A 167 6.44 -32.92 -25.76
N ALA A 168 5.40 -33.07 -26.59
CA ALA A 168 4.06 -33.31 -26.12
C ALA A 168 3.48 -34.60 -26.67
N VAL A 169 2.70 -35.28 -25.82
CA VAL A 169 1.92 -36.50 -26.15
C VAL A 169 0.48 -36.33 -25.67
N ALA A 170 -0.43 -37.11 -26.23
CA ALA A 170 -1.84 -37.09 -25.83
C ALA A 170 -2.47 -38.46 -25.91
N SER A 171 -3.62 -38.65 -25.25
CA SER A 171 -4.42 -39.90 -25.33
C SER A 171 -4.88 -40.20 -26.74
N SER A 172 -5.22 -39.19 -27.53
CA SER A 172 -5.69 -39.29 -28.91
C SER A 172 -5.51 -37.92 -29.62
N GLN A 173 -5.72 -37.91 -30.92
CA GLN A 173 -5.73 -36.67 -31.73
C GLN A 173 -6.62 -36.81 -32.96
N ILE A 174 -7.18 -35.70 -33.44
CA ILE A 174 -7.76 -35.63 -34.79
C ILE A 174 -6.69 -35.27 -35.81
N SER A 175 -6.97 -35.57 -37.13
CA SER A 175 -6.05 -35.22 -38.21
C SER A 175 -5.71 -33.72 -38.19
N ASN A 176 -4.44 -33.40 -38.41
CA ASN A 176 -3.88 -32.04 -38.44
C ASN A 176 -3.84 -31.29 -37.10
N HIS A 177 -4.14 -31.95 -35.95
CA HIS A 177 -4.06 -31.35 -34.62
C HIS A 177 -3.17 -32.19 -33.68
N PRO A 178 -1.87 -32.36 -34.00
CA PRO A 178 -0.95 -33.17 -33.18
C PRO A 178 -0.63 -32.48 -31.84
N PRO A 179 -0.26 -33.26 -30.80
CA PRO A 179 0.05 -32.73 -29.48
C PRO A 179 1.12 -31.65 -29.45
N ASN A 180 2.17 -31.78 -30.28
CA ASN A 180 3.27 -30.81 -30.35
C ASN A 180 2.85 -29.44 -30.93
N ALA A 181 1.76 -29.37 -31.72
CA ALA A 181 1.27 -28.10 -32.25
C ALA A 181 0.91 -27.07 -31.19
N VAL A 182 0.66 -27.50 -29.95
CA VAL A 182 0.44 -26.63 -28.80
C VAL A 182 1.69 -25.84 -28.42
N LEU A 183 2.89 -26.40 -28.64
CA LEU A 183 4.18 -25.85 -28.25
C LEU A 183 4.78 -24.90 -29.31
N GLU A 184 4.28 -24.95 -30.53
CA GLU A 184 4.88 -24.28 -31.71
C GLU A 184 4.25 -22.93 -32.04
N SER A 185 3.31 -22.43 -31.27
CA SER A 185 2.53 -21.19 -31.54
C SER A 185 1.99 -21.15 -32.99
N SER A 186 1.62 -22.33 -33.50
CA SER A 186 1.24 -22.51 -34.90
C SER A 186 -0.14 -21.87 -35.18
N PRO A 187 -0.32 -21.18 -36.31
CA PRO A 187 -1.64 -20.71 -36.76
C PRO A 187 -2.64 -21.84 -36.98
N SER A 188 -2.18 -23.09 -37.14
CA SER A 188 -2.97 -24.26 -37.50
C SER A 188 -3.82 -24.91 -36.40
N GLY A 189 -3.88 -24.31 -35.19
CA GLY A 189 -4.96 -24.62 -34.26
C GLY A 189 -4.69 -25.53 -33.08
N GLY A 190 -3.46 -25.89 -32.72
CA GLY A 190 -3.12 -26.68 -31.54
C GLY A 190 -3.59 -28.13 -31.60
N TRP A 191 -3.80 -28.74 -30.40
CA TRP A 191 -4.24 -30.13 -30.25
C TRP A 191 -5.74 -30.21 -30.01
N GLN A 192 -6.38 -31.27 -30.53
CA GLN A 192 -7.74 -31.68 -30.22
C GLN A 192 -7.83 -33.20 -30.11
N ALA A 193 -8.56 -33.67 -29.08
CA ALA A 193 -8.80 -35.08 -28.87
C ALA A 193 -9.70 -35.69 -29.97
N ALA A 194 -9.54 -37.01 -30.25
CA ALA A 194 -10.43 -37.71 -31.14
C ALA A 194 -11.85 -37.79 -30.56
N PRO A 195 -12.93 -37.75 -31.38
CA PRO A 195 -14.32 -37.70 -30.89
C PRO A 195 -14.74 -38.87 -29.98
N ASN A 196 -14.09 -40.00 -30.08
CA ASN A 196 -14.40 -41.20 -29.31
C ASN A 196 -13.46 -41.44 -28.12
N ASP A 197 -12.65 -40.50 -27.72
CA ASP A 197 -11.75 -40.66 -26.58
C ASP A 197 -12.57 -40.52 -25.28
N PRO A 198 -12.67 -41.59 -24.48
CA PRO A 198 -13.50 -41.56 -23.24
C PRO A 198 -12.84 -40.81 -22.08
N ALA A 199 -11.53 -40.59 -22.16
CA ALA A 199 -10.75 -39.94 -21.08
C ALA A 199 -9.61 -39.12 -21.67
N PRO A 200 -9.93 -38.01 -22.36
CA PRO A 200 -8.93 -37.23 -23.10
C PRO A 200 -7.95 -36.56 -22.18
N TRP A 201 -6.67 -36.64 -22.55
CA TRP A 201 -5.58 -35.92 -21.87
C TRP A 201 -4.49 -35.47 -22.85
N TRP A 202 -3.80 -34.43 -22.48
CA TRP A 202 -2.61 -33.90 -23.14
C TRP A 202 -1.51 -33.70 -22.11
N SER A 203 -0.25 -34.04 -22.43
CA SER A 203 0.88 -33.94 -21.54
C SER A 203 2.11 -33.40 -22.28
N VAL A 204 2.95 -32.61 -21.58
CA VAL A 204 4.23 -32.11 -22.03
C VAL A 204 5.35 -32.61 -21.10
N ASP A 205 6.47 -33.02 -21.72
CA ASP A 205 7.79 -33.18 -21.07
C ASP A 205 8.65 -31.98 -21.44
N PHE A 206 9.12 -31.24 -20.45
CA PHE A 206 10.03 -30.10 -20.65
C PHE A 206 11.50 -30.53 -20.84
N GLY A 207 11.84 -31.82 -20.73
CA GLY A 207 13.19 -32.33 -20.81
C GLY A 207 14.03 -32.16 -19.53
N GLY A 208 13.53 -31.38 -18.58
CA GLY A 208 14.13 -31.14 -17.27
C GLY A 208 13.13 -30.39 -16.36
N ILE A 209 13.53 -30.13 -15.13
CA ILE A 209 12.70 -29.38 -14.19
C ILE A 209 12.60 -27.93 -14.66
N LEU A 210 11.38 -27.49 -14.95
CA LEU A 210 11.03 -26.09 -15.25
C LEU A 210 10.36 -25.46 -14.03
N ARG A 211 10.78 -24.24 -13.68
CA ARG A 211 10.12 -23.38 -12.69
C ARG A 211 9.16 -22.45 -13.41
N PHE A 212 7.97 -22.25 -12.83
CA PHE A 212 6.98 -21.35 -13.39
C PHE A 212 6.00 -20.87 -12.31
N GLY A 213 5.42 -19.70 -12.50
CA GLY A 213 4.40 -19.13 -11.61
C GLY A 213 2.98 -19.28 -12.15
N GLY A 214 2.83 -19.70 -13.40
CA GLY A 214 1.51 -19.87 -13.98
C GLY A 214 1.50 -20.22 -15.46
N LEU A 215 0.28 -20.32 -15.97
CA LEU A 215 0.03 -20.62 -17.37
C LEU A 215 -1.02 -19.67 -17.95
N VAL A 216 -0.81 -19.27 -19.19
CA VAL A 216 -1.86 -18.67 -20.03
C VAL A 216 -2.19 -19.68 -21.11
N ILE A 217 -3.46 -20.08 -21.21
CA ILE A 217 -3.94 -21.08 -22.14
C ILE A 217 -4.92 -20.43 -23.10
N ASP A 218 -4.65 -20.56 -24.39
CA ASP A 218 -5.64 -20.27 -25.43
C ASP A 218 -6.33 -21.56 -25.81
N TRP A 219 -7.65 -21.54 -25.78
CA TRP A 219 -8.48 -22.68 -26.13
C TRP A 219 -8.90 -22.63 -27.62
N PRO A 220 -9.17 -23.78 -28.26
CA PRO A 220 -9.61 -23.81 -29.67
C PRO A 220 -10.92 -23.08 -29.91
N SER A 221 -11.82 -23.10 -28.93
CA SER A 221 -13.13 -22.43 -28.98
C SER A 221 -13.49 -21.80 -27.63
N SER A 222 -14.30 -20.75 -27.68
CA SER A 222 -14.95 -20.21 -26.50
C SER A 222 -16.12 -21.10 -26.08
N VAL A 223 -16.16 -21.52 -24.82
CA VAL A 223 -17.24 -22.35 -24.25
C VAL A 223 -17.76 -21.72 -22.97
N ALA A 224 -19.01 -22.03 -22.64
CA ALA A 224 -19.64 -21.56 -21.42
C ALA A 224 -19.06 -22.22 -20.14
N SER A 225 -18.64 -23.49 -20.27
CA SER A 225 -18.05 -24.24 -19.15
C SER A 225 -17.11 -25.33 -19.67
N ARG A 226 -15.96 -25.46 -19.03
CA ARG A 226 -14.95 -26.50 -19.27
C ARG A 226 -14.43 -27.01 -17.93
N ALA A 227 -14.34 -28.33 -17.81
CA ALA A 227 -13.80 -29.00 -16.63
C ALA A 227 -12.53 -29.76 -16.97
N TYR A 228 -11.46 -29.54 -16.19
CA TYR A 228 -10.19 -30.25 -16.34
C TYR A 228 -9.38 -30.25 -15.04
N ASP A 229 -8.51 -31.24 -14.91
CA ASP A 229 -7.43 -31.25 -13.92
C ASP A 229 -6.11 -30.95 -14.63
N LEU A 230 -5.34 -30.00 -14.08
CA LEU A 230 -3.94 -29.78 -14.41
C LEU A 230 -3.09 -30.48 -13.36
N GLU A 231 -2.32 -31.46 -13.80
CA GLU A 231 -1.44 -32.29 -12.96
C GLU A 231 0.02 -32.01 -13.28
N GLN A 232 0.89 -32.18 -12.28
CA GLN A 232 2.35 -32.09 -12.43
C GLN A 232 3.04 -33.38 -11.99
N SER A 233 4.24 -33.63 -12.54
CA SER A 233 5.07 -34.77 -12.17
C SER A 233 6.55 -34.46 -12.40
N ALA A 234 7.43 -34.98 -11.53
CA ALA A 234 8.88 -34.92 -11.70
C ALA A 234 9.44 -36.05 -12.57
N ASP A 235 8.76 -37.22 -12.63
CA ASP A 235 9.24 -38.44 -13.24
C ASP A 235 8.32 -39.00 -14.36
N GLY A 236 7.14 -38.37 -14.54
CA GLY A 236 6.13 -38.84 -15.49
C GLY A 236 5.28 -40.06 -15.04
N ALA A 237 5.54 -40.57 -13.81
CA ALA A 237 4.86 -41.74 -13.25
C ALA A 237 3.93 -41.33 -12.07
N ALA A 238 4.45 -40.58 -11.10
CA ALA A 238 3.69 -40.07 -9.97
C ALA A 238 3.16 -38.66 -10.29
N TRP A 239 1.83 -38.49 -10.22
CA TRP A 239 1.16 -37.24 -10.58
C TRP A 239 0.45 -36.61 -9.38
N THR A 240 0.54 -35.30 -9.24
CA THR A 240 -0.18 -34.50 -8.25
C THR A 240 -0.97 -33.40 -8.94
N THR A 241 -2.18 -33.14 -8.45
CA THR A 241 -3.02 -32.06 -8.99
C THR A 241 -2.42 -30.73 -8.61
N LEU A 242 -2.10 -29.91 -9.59
CA LEU A 242 -1.60 -28.54 -9.44
C LEU A 242 -2.76 -27.52 -9.44
N HIS A 243 -3.76 -27.74 -10.32
CA HIS A 243 -4.96 -26.92 -10.42
C HIS A 243 -6.15 -27.76 -10.88
N ARG A 244 -7.34 -27.41 -10.40
CA ARG A 244 -8.59 -28.05 -10.84
C ARG A 244 -9.58 -26.99 -11.25
N ALA A 245 -10.01 -27.04 -12.50
CA ALA A 245 -11.07 -26.22 -13.03
C ALA A 245 -12.34 -27.05 -13.19
N THR A 246 -13.45 -26.56 -12.60
CA THR A 246 -14.75 -27.26 -12.73
C THR A 246 -15.67 -26.56 -13.72
N HIS A 247 -15.48 -25.26 -13.96
CA HIS A 247 -16.35 -24.43 -14.77
C HIS A 247 -15.58 -23.33 -15.53
N ALA A 248 -14.32 -23.58 -15.96
CA ALA A 248 -13.58 -22.58 -16.74
C ALA A 248 -14.34 -22.15 -17.98
N SER A 249 -14.38 -20.88 -18.30
CA SER A 249 -15.15 -20.34 -19.41
C SER A 249 -14.32 -19.47 -20.34
N GLY A 250 -14.83 -19.21 -21.54
CA GLY A 250 -14.20 -18.35 -22.53
C GLY A 250 -13.19 -19.05 -23.44
N SER A 251 -12.41 -18.26 -24.17
CA SER A 251 -11.38 -18.69 -25.12
C SER A 251 -9.97 -18.65 -24.57
N ARG A 252 -9.76 -18.07 -23.37
CA ARG A 252 -8.47 -17.95 -22.68
C ARG A 252 -8.63 -18.20 -21.18
N SER A 253 -7.67 -18.88 -20.59
CA SER A 253 -7.58 -19.07 -19.15
C SER A 253 -6.22 -18.60 -18.63
N HIS A 254 -6.23 -17.97 -17.46
CA HIS A 254 -5.04 -17.59 -16.71
C HIS A 254 -5.02 -18.43 -15.42
N ILE A 255 -4.01 -19.24 -15.25
CA ILE A 255 -3.91 -20.20 -14.12
C ILE A 255 -2.72 -19.79 -13.26
N PRO A 256 -2.96 -19.30 -12.03
CA PRO A 256 -1.88 -19.05 -11.08
C PRO A 256 -1.39 -20.39 -10.51
N THR A 257 -0.07 -20.59 -10.47
CA THR A 257 0.59 -21.75 -9.89
C THR A 257 1.86 -21.31 -9.15
N PRO A 258 1.73 -20.50 -8.08
CA PRO A 258 2.87 -19.88 -7.43
C PRO A 258 3.88 -20.92 -6.93
N GLY A 259 5.14 -20.76 -7.28
CA GLY A 259 6.25 -21.61 -6.87
C GLY A 259 6.27 -23.01 -7.48
N ALA A 260 5.53 -23.26 -8.57
CA ALA A 260 5.52 -24.56 -9.21
C ALA A 260 6.87 -24.92 -9.84
N GLU A 261 7.31 -26.16 -9.64
CA GLU A 261 8.52 -26.75 -10.24
C GLU A 261 8.19 -28.14 -10.75
N SER A 262 8.28 -28.37 -12.06
CA SER A 262 7.90 -29.66 -12.62
C SER A 262 8.62 -29.96 -13.93
N ARG A 263 8.89 -31.24 -14.20
CA ARG A 263 9.32 -31.68 -15.52
C ARG A 263 8.16 -31.96 -16.45
N PHE A 264 7.05 -32.48 -15.92
CA PHE A 264 5.88 -32.86 -16.71
C PHE A 264 4.64 -32.12 -16.27
N LEU A 265 3.83 -31.66 -17.23
CA LEU A 265 2.45 -31.22 -16.97
C LEU A 265 1.47 -32.07 -17.77
N ARG A 266 0.28 -32.29 -17.23
CA ARG A 266 -0.79 -33.03 -17.88
C ARG A 266 -2.14 -32.36 -17.65
N PHE A 267 -2.89 -32.12 -18.71
CA PHE A 267 -4.29 -31.76 -18.67
C PHE A 267 -5.15 -32.98 -18.86
N LYS A 268 -6.04 -33.24 -17.91
CA LYS A 268 -7.06 -34.29 -17.99
C LYS A 268 -8.43 -33.64 -18.09
N PHE A 269 -9.14 -33.88 -19.17
CA PHE A 269 -10.45 -33.28 -19.39
C PHE A 269 -11.56 -34.21 -18.89
N ALA A 270 -12.60 -33.62 -18.27
CA ALA A 270 -13.74 -34.34 -17.74
C ALA A 270 -14.67 -34.88 -18.87
N SER A 271 -14.66 -34.25 -20.05
CA SER A 271 -15.41 -34.67 -21.21
C SER A 271 -14.66 -34.41 -22.50
N ASN A 272 -15.05 -35.08 -23.57
CA ASN A 272 -14.45 -34.92 -24.88
C ASN A 272 -14.93 -33.69 -25.64
N GLU A 273 -16.09 -33.12 -25.31
CA GLU A 273 -16.71 -32.01 -26.02
C GLU A 273 -15.82 -30.75 -26.06
N CYS A 274 -14.98 -30.56 -25.03
CA CYS A 274 -14.10 -29.41 -24.89
C CYS A 274 -12.61 -29.76 -24.82
N ALA A 275 -12.25 -31.02 -25.13
CA ALA A 275 -10.87 -31.52 -25.03
C ALA A 275 -9.99 -31.05 -26.19
N GLY A 276 -9.32 -29.93 -25.99
CA GLY A 276 -8.37 -29.36 -26.93
C GLY A 276 -7.64 -28.16 -26.32
N ILE A 277 -6.45 -27.89 -26.82
CA ILE A 277 -5.58 -26.78 -26.41
C ILE A 277 -4.99 -26.13 -27.66
N ARG A 278 -5.18 -24.81 -27.83
CA ARG A 278 -4.59 -24.07 -28.96
C ARG A 278 -3.12 -23.77 -28.71
N SER A 279 -2.84 -23.16 -27.54
CA SER A 279 -1.47 -22.85 -27.14
C SER A 279 -1.37 -22.77 -25.62
N ILE A 280 -0.18 -22.98 -25.08
CA ILE A 280 0.16 -22.78 -23.68
C ILE A 280 1.38 -21.88 -23.60
N THR A 281 1.28 -20.82 -22.83
CA THR A 281 2.40 -19.95 -22.47
C THR A 281 2.72 -20.15 -20.99
N MET A 282 3.94 -20.62 -20.69
CA MET A 282 4.45 -20.70 -19.33
C MET A 282 4.83 -19.31 -18.86
N ARG A 283 4.45 -18.98 -17.63
CA ARG A 283 4.74 -17.67 -17.04
C ARG A 283 5.75 -17.82 -15.89
N PRO A 284 6.64 -16.84 -15.69
CA PRO A 284 7.63 -16.88 -14.61
C PRO A 284 6.96 -16.81 -13.24
N ASP A 285 7.72 -17.07 -12.18
CA ASP A 285 7.21 -17.11 -10.81
C ASP A 285 6.58 -15.77 -10.36
N ALA A 286 7.12 -14.65 -10.84
CA ALA A 286 6.57 -13.32 -10.62
C ALA A 286 5.12 -13.14 -11.11
N PHE A 287 4.66 -13.96 -12.04
CA PHE A 287 3.29 -13.90 -12.59
C PHE A 287 2.21 -14.08 -11.51
N SER A 288 2.45 -14.91 -10.49
CA SER A 288 1.48 -15.19 -9.44
C SER A 288 2.12 -15.40 -8.06
N SER A 289 3.27 -14.80 -7.81
CA SER A 289 3.94 -14.86 -6.50
C SER A 289 3.05 -14.34 -5.36
N THR A 290 2.14 -13.44 -5.68
CA THR A 290 1.04 -12.99 -4.83
C THR A 290 -0.23 -12.83 -5.68
N PRO A 291 -1.43 -12.80 -5.07
CA PRO A 291 -2.66 -12.45 -5.79
C PRO A 291 -2.61 -11.08 -6.48
N ASP A 292 -1.92 -10.10 -5.88
CA ASP A 292 -1.72 -8.78 -6.48
C ASP A 292 -0.92 -8.87 -7.79
N GLU A 293 0.21 -9.61 -7.77
CA GLU A 293 1.05 -9.80 -8.97
C GLU A 293 0.29 -10.56 -10.07
N PHE A 294 -0.53 -11.55 -9.68
CA PHE A 294 -1.37 -12.26 -10.62
C PHE A 294 -2.35 -11.32 -11.33
N ILE A 295 -3.13 -10.55 -10.58
CA ILE A 295 -4.08 -9.61 -11.18
C ILE A 295 -3.38 -8.50 -11.96
N HIS A 296 -2.24 -7.97 -11.47
CA HIS A 296 -1.41 -7.03 -12.21
C HIS A 296 -0.98 -7.58 -13.60
N SER A 297 -0.63 -8.86 -13.63
CA SER A 297 -0.17 -9.54 -14.86
C SER A 297 -1.28 -9.79 -15.88
N VAL A 298 -2.55 -9.95 -15.43
CA VAL A 298 -3.65 -10.35 -16.31
C VAL A 298 -4.66 -9.25 -16.59
N ALA A 299 -4.75 -8.19 -15.80
CA ALA A 299 -5.79 -7.18 -15.92
C ALA A 299 -5.85 -6.52 -17.29
N THR A 300 -4.71 -6.32 -17.95
CA THR A 300 -4.61 -5.71 -19.29
C THR A 300 -5.15 -6.60 -20.42
N ASP A 301 -5.32 -7.90 -20.18
CA ASP A 301 -5.93 -8.84 -21.13
C ASP A 301 -7.47 -8.74 -21.16
N PHE A 302 -8.06 -7.98 -20.23
CA PHE A 302 -9.49 -7.81 -20.09
C PHE A 302 -9.94 -6.38 -20.41
N PRO A 303 -11.23 -6.18 -20.76
CA PRO A 303 -11.78 -4.83 -20.93
C PRO A 303 -11.61 -3.98 -19.67
N ARG A 304 -11.43 -2.67 -19.85
CA ARG A 304 -11.17 -1.70 -18.79
C ARG A 304 -12.16 -1.78 -17.61
N SER A 305 -13.41 -2.10 -17.84
CA SER A 305 -14.45 -2.19 -16.81
C SER A 305 -14.44 -3.48 -15.97
N TRP A 306 -13.59 -4.44 -16.32
CA TRP A 306 -13.56 -5.73 -15.62
C TRP A 306 -12.80 -5.69 -14.30
N PHE A 307 -11.92 -4.73 -14.13
CA PHE A 307 -11.13 -4.53 -12.92
C PHE A 307 -11.22 -3.07 -12.44
N PRO A 308 -10.99 -2.77 -11.15
CA PRO A 308 -10.77 -1.42 -10.69
C PRO A 308 -9.72 -0.69 -11.53
N ARG A 309 -9.92 0.62 -11.75
CA ARG A 309 -9.11 1.43 -12.69
C ARG A 309 -7.61 1.38 -12.42
N TYR A 310 -7.21 1.27 -11.17
CA TYR A 310 -5.79 1.25 -10.82
C TYR A 310 -5.06 0.02 -11.38
N TRP A 311 -5.73 -1.13 -11.61
CA TRP A 311 -5.12 -2.27 -12.31
C TRP A 311 -4.82 -1.97 -13.80
N HIS A 312 -5.43 -0.92 -14.36
CA HIS A 312 -5.13 -0.39 -15.70
C HIS A 312 -4.14 0.78 -15.64
N ARG A 313 -3.40 0.96 -14.52
CA ARG A 313 -2.41 2.03 -14.28
C ARG A 313 -3.00 3.45 -14.31
N GLU A 314 -4.28 3.58 -14.00
CA GLU A 314 -4.94 4.87 -13.86
C GLU A 314 -4.91 5.33 -12.40
N GLN A 315 -4.77 6.63 -12.17
CA GLN A 315 -4.86 7.21 -10.83
C GLN A 315 -6.26 6.97 -10.25
N SER A 316 -6.31 6.54 -8.98
CA SER A 316 -7.52 6.33 -8.21
C SER A 316 -7.57 7.27 -7.02
N TYR A 317 -8.76 7.78 -6.70
CA TYR A 317 -9.04 8.64 -5.56
C TYR A 317 -10.14 8.03 -4.72
N TRP A 318 -10.18 8.37 -3.44
CA TRP A 318 -11.19 7.84 -2.52
C TRP A 318 -11.48 8.80 -1.37
N THR A 319 -12.62 8.55 -0.72
CA THR A 319 -13.10 9.26 0.46
C THR A 319 -13.39 8.24 1.56
N PRO A 320 -12.92 8.44 2.81
CA PRO A 320 -13.29 7.57 3.92
C PRO A 320 -14.76 7.77 4.32
N ILE A 321 -15.42 6.66 4.63
CA ILE A 321 -16.80 6.60 5.11
C ILE A 321 -16.77 5.99 6.51
N GLY A 322 -17.24 6.72 7.51
CA GLY A 322 -17.18 6.30 8.90
C GLY A 322 -18.18 6.98 9.81
N SER A 323 -18.09 6.69 11.10
CA SER A 323 -18.84 7.36 12.16
C SER A 323 -17.98 8.41 12.87
N PRO A 324 -18.58 9.31 13.67
CA PRO A 324 -17.79 10.27 14.45
C PRO A 324 -16.88 9.63 15.49
N GLU A 325 -17.12 8.39 15.89
CA GLU A 325 -16.28 7.63 16.83
C GLU A 325 -14.96 7.14 16.21
N GLY A 326 -14.88 7.06 14.87
CA GLY A 326 -13.66 6.82 14.14
C GLY A 326 -13.04 5.42 14.23
N THR A 327 -13.72 4.43 14.83
CA THR A 327 -13.11 3.11 15.11
C THR A 327 -13.06 2.19 13.89
N ARG A 328 -14.04 2.29 12.97
CA ARG A 328 -14.15 1.51 11.74
C ARG A 328 -14.61 2.37 10.58
N ARG A 329 -14.12 2.07 9.39
CA ARG A 329 -14.38 2.86 8.19
C ARG A 329 -14.27 2.07 6.91
N GLY A 330 -15.17 2.35 5.96
CA GLY A 330 -15.05 1.97 4.56
C GLY A 330 -14.36 3.03 3.73
N LEU A 331 -14.15 2.74 2.44
CA LEU A 331 -13.70 3.72 1.44
C LEU A 331 -14.66 3.73 0.26
N LEU A 332 -14.94 4.91 -0.26
CA LEU A 332 -15.66 5.11 -1.52
C LEU A 332 -14.68 5.68 -2.55
N ASN A 333 -14.53 5.02 -3.70
CA ASN A 333 -13.77 5.60 -4.79
C ASN A 333 -14.61 6.53 -5.69
N GLU A 334 -13.96 7.17 -6.64
CA GLU A 334 -14.61 8.14 -7.54
C GLU A 334 -15.60 7.53 -8.54
N GLU A 335 -15.62 6.20 -8.69
CA GLU A 335 -16.57 5.49 -9.55
C GLU A 335 -17.76 4.87 -8.82
N GLY A 336 -17.76 4.86 -7.49
CA GLY A 336 -18.84 4.25 -6.70
C GLY A 336 -18.53 2.82 -6.23
N MET A 337 -17.28 2.35 -6.35
CA MET A 337 -16.81 1.17 -5.65
C MET A 337 -16.65 1.46 -4.17
N VAL A 338 -17.17 0.60 -3.31
CA VAL A 338 -17.12 0.74 -1.85
C VAL A 338 -16.34 -0.42 -1.24
N GLU A 339 -15.20 -0.11 -0.60
CA GLU A 339 -14.48 -1.07 0.26
C GLU A 339 -15.16 -1.11 1.63
N VAL A 340 -15.61 -2.29 2.04
CA VAL A 340 -16.56 -2.42 3.15
C VAL A 340 -15.94 -2.27 4.54
N ASP A 341 -14.63 -2.45 4.67
CA ASP A 341 -13.88 -2.34 5.93
C ASP A 341 -12.38 -2.28 5.61
N GLU A 342 -11.53 -2.10 6.60
CA GLU A 342 -10.08 -2.16 6.48
C GLU A 342 -9.63 -3.52 5.93
N ALA A 343 -8.87 -3.52 4.82
CA ALA A 343 -8.50 -4.70 4.05
C ALA A 343 -9.71 -5.55 3.57
N GLY A 344 -10.89 -4.96 3.51
CA GLY A 344 -12.13 -5.63 3.12
C GLY A 344 -12.30 -5.73 1.61
N PHE A 345 -13.26 -6.54 1.21
CA PHE A 345 -13.69 -6.66 -0.19
C PHE A 345 -14.48 -5.44 -0.65
N SER A 346 -14.80 -5.38 -1.95
CA SER A 346 -15.60 -4.31 -2.53
C SER A 346 -17.05 -4.69 -2.79
N LEU A 347 -17.92 -3.66 -2.75
CA LEU A 347 -19.24 -3.65 -3.37
C LEU A 347 -19.15 -2.77 -4.64
N GLU A 348 -19.49 -3.33 -5.79
CA GLU A 348 -19.36 -2.67 -7.09
C GLU A 348 -20.68 -2.76 -7.87
N PRO A 349 -21.28 -1.63 -8.27
CA PRO A 349 -22.51 -1.64 -9.04
C PRO A 349 -22.26 -1.85 -10.54
N PHE A 350 -23.23 -2.49 -11.20
CA PHE A 350 -23.36 -2.68 -12.64
C PHE A 350 -24.82 -2.56 -13.05
N ILE A 351 -25.07 -2.12 -14.28
CA ILE A 351 -26.41 -2.12 -14.86
C ILE A 351 -26.43 -3.16 -15.97
N LEU A 352 -27.30 -4.17 -15.86
CA LEU A 352 -27.41 -5.25 -16.84
C LEU A 352 -28.55 -4.97 -17.81
N THR A 353 -28.25 -5.04 -19.09
CA THR A 353 -29.23 -5.14 -20.18
C THR A 353 -29.54 -6.61 -20.50
N LYS A 354 -30.32 -6.88 -21.55
CA LYS A 354 -30.58 -8.26 -22.00
C LYS A 354 -29.33 -9.02 -22.51
N SER A 355 -28.29 -8.30 -22.96
CA SER A 355 -27.17 -8.89 -23.66
C SER A 355 -25.79 -8.40 -23.23
N THR A 356 -25.72 -7.36 -22.40
CA THR A 356 -24.46 -6.77 -21.96
C THR A 356 -24.59 -6.08 -20.60
N MET A 357 -23.47 -5.57 -20.08
CA MET A 357 -23.43 -4.74 -18.89
C MET A 357 -23.03 -3.32 -19.24
N ILE A 358 -23.44 -2.38 -18.39
CA ILE A 358 -22.98 -1.00 -18.32
C ILE A 358 -22.26 -0.85 -16.97
N SER A 359 -21.10 -0.26 -16.99
CA SER A 359 -20.19 -0.12 -15.86
C SER A 359 -19.77 1.34 -15.66
N TRP A 360 -18.91 1.59 -14.69
CA TRP A 360 -18.28 2.90 -14.49
C TRP A 360 -17.54 3.41 -15.73
N ALA A 361 -17.03 2.52 -16.59
CA ALA A 361 -16.30 2.90 -17.80
C ALA A 361 -17.22 3.46 -18.92
N ASP A 362 -18.52 3.20 -18.83
CA ASP A 362 -19.53 3.58 -19.82
C ASP A 362 -20.37 4.79 -19.37
N ALA A 363 -20.20 5.23 -18.11
CA ALA A 363 -21.01 6.26 -17.49
C ALA A 363 -20.30 7.61 -17.43
N LYS A 364 -21.04 8.69 -17.54
CA LYS A 364 -20.61 10.02 -17.10
C LYS A 364 -20.79 10.11 -15.59
N ILE A 365 -19.67 10.21 -14.86
CA ILE A 365 -19.66 10.15 -13.40
C ILE A 365 -19.54 11.56 -12.83
N THR A 366 -20.39 11.88 -11.86
CA THR A 366 -20.28 13.06 -11.01
C THR A 366 -20.20 12.67 -9.54
N ARG A 367 -19.43 13.45 -8.77
CA ARG A 367 -19.15 13.23 -7.35
C ARG A 367 -19.71 14.37 -6.55
N HIS A 368 -20.38 14.04 -5.47
CA HIS A 368 -21.09 15.03 -4.68
C HIS A 368 -20.76 14.90 -3.19
N LEU A 369 -20.58 16.05 -2.54
CA LEU A 369 -20.67 16.18 -1.09
C LEU A 369 -21.88 17.06 -0.77
N PRO A 370 -22.59 16.80 0.34
CA PRO A 370 -23.68 17.68 0.77
C PRO A 370 -23.17 19.12 0.98
N ALA A 371 -23.95 20.11 0.54
CA ALA A 371 -23.57 21.52 0.62
C ALA A 371 -23.32 22.02 2.04
N ASN A 372 -23.83 21.32 3.06
CA ASN A 372 -23.57 21.61 4.47
C ASN A 372 -22.28 20.99 5.01
N GLY A 373 -21.46 20.31 4.14
CA GLY A 373 -20.22 19.65 4.53
C GLY A 373 -20.39 18.35 5.33
N ALA A 374 -21.61 17.81 5.41
CA ALA A 374 -21.86 16.53 6.09
C ALA A 374 -21.13 15.38 5.35
N PRO A 375 -20.61 14.36 6.06
CA PRO A 375 -19.77 13.31 5.46
C PRO A 375 -20.57 12.18 4.81
N PHE A 376 -21.49 12.54 3.93
CA PHE A 376 -22.36 11.64 3.17
C PHE A 376 -22.14 11.83 1.66
N PRO A 377 -20.94 11.50 1.14
CA PRO A 377 -20.68 11.62 -0.28
C PRO A 377 -21.57 10.68 -1.07
N PHE A 378 -21.91 11.06 -2.29
CA PHE A 378 -22.58 10.19 -3.23
C PHE A 378 -22.04 10.36 -4.64
N ILE A 379 -22.12 9.27 -5.40
CA ILE A 379 -21.70 9.20 -6.80
C ILE A 379 -22.92 9.07 -7.67
N THR A 380 -22.96 9.81 -8.77
CA THR A 380 -24.01 9.68 -9.79
C THR A 380 -23.42 9.21 -11.10
N TRP A 381 -23.99 8.15 -11.65
CA TRP A 381 -23.74 7.69 -13.01
C TRP A 381 -24.87 8.18 -13.91
N GLU A 382 -24.50 8.81 -15.01
CA GLU A 382 -25.43 9.20 -16.08
C GLU A 382 -25.05 8.40 -17.34
N THR A 383 -26.02 7.66 -17.87
CA THR A 383 -25.88 6.87 -19.11
C THR A 383 -27.10 7.13 -20.00
N ASP A 384 -27.03 6.69 -21.27
CA ASP A 384 -28.18 6.75 -22.19
C ASP A 384 -29.37 5.89 -21.73
N HIS A 385 -29.13 4.92 -20.83
CA HIS A 385 -30.13 3.93 -20.42
C HIS A 385 -30.69 4.21 -19.02
N ALA A 386 -29.90 4.75 -18.12
CA ALA A 386 -30.30 4.93 -16.71
C ALA A 386 -29.46 5.99 -16.02
N ALA A 387 -30.00 6.55 -14.93
CA ALA A 387 -29.24 7.20 -13.88
C ALA A 387 -29.08 6.26 -12.68
N LEU A 388 -27.89 6.26 -12.04
CA LEU A 388 -27.64 5.49 -10.84
C LEU A 388 -26.99 6.41 -9.79
N ILE A 389 -27.54 6.43 -8.58
CA ILE A 389 -26.97 7.11 -7.41
C ILE A 389 -26.46 6.05 -6.44
N ILE A 390 -25.24 6.23 -5.97
CA ILE A 390 -24.56 5.35 -5.01
C ILE A 390 -24.22 6.20 -3.80
N GLN A 391 -24.81 5.90 -2.65
CA GLN A 391 -24.62 6.67 -1.42
C GLN A 391 -24.29 5.75 -0.23
N PRO A 392 -23.03 5.67 0.19
CA PRO A 392 -22.62 4.96 1.40
C PRO A 392 -22.70 5.87 2.64
N TRP A 393 -22.96 5.26 3.81
CA TRP A 393 -22.81 5.87 5.13
C TRP A 393 -22.57 4.81 6.19
N VAL A 394 -22.13 5.22 7.37
CA VAL A 394 -22.02 4.35 8.53
C VAL A 394 -23.10 4.75 9.53
N ASP A 395 -23.77 3.74 10.10
CA ASP A 395 -24.86 3.86 11.07
C ASP A 395 -24.60 2.95 12.27
N GLY A 396 -25.19 3.26 13.42
CA GLY A 396 -25.03 2.51 14.67
C GLY A 396 -23.96 3.11 15.61
N THR A 397 -23.72 2.44 16.74
CA THR A 397 -22.73 2.82 17.76
C THR A 397 -22.08 1.59 18.36
N GLY A 398 -20.81 1.69 18.77
CA GLY A 398 -20.07 0.57 19.35
C GLY A 398 -20.09 -0.66 18.44
N ASN A 399 -20.44 -1.82 18.97
CA ASN A 399 -20.49 -3.09 18.23
C ASN A 399 -21.67 -3.20 17.21
N SER A 400 -22.60 -2.24 17.22
CA SER A 400 -23.70 -2.20 16.24
C SER A 400 -23.35 -1.40 14.97
N LEU A 401 -22.14 -0.83 14.87
CA LEU A 401 -21.71 -0.10 13.68
C LEU A 401 -21.77 -0.96 12.43
N ALA A 402 -22.41 -0.42 11.38
CA ALA A 402 -22.50 -1.06 10.08
C ALA A 402 -22.34 -0.06 8.96
N LEU A 403 -21.66 -0.46 7.90
CA LEU A 403 -21.63 0.23 6.62
C LEU A 403 -22.94 -0.04 5.89
N ARG A 404 -23.56 1.01 5.40
CA ARG A 404 -24.76 0.99 4.54
C ARG A 404 -24.40 1.56 3.19
N VAL A 405 -24.91 0.95 2.12
CA VAL A 405 -24.78 1.49 0.76
C VAL A 405 -26.14 1.46 0.08
N ASN A 406 -26.70 2.64 -0.18
CA ASN A 406 -27.93 2.79 -0.96
C ASN A 406 -27.60 2.93 -2.44
N TYR A 407 -28.30 2.17 -3.24
CA TYR A 407 -28.27 2.24 -4.70
C TYR A 407 -29.68 2.64 -5.17
N ARG A 408 -29.77 3.77 -5.87
CA ARG A 408 -31.01 4.26 -6.48
C ARG A 408 -30.85 4.34 -7.98
N ILE A 409 -31.58 3.50 -8.70
CA ILE A 409 -31.56 3.44 -10.16
C ILE A 409 -32.87 3.96 -10.75
N GLU A 410 -32.78 4.81 -11.78
CA GLU A 410 -33.86 5.28 -12.62
C GLU A 410 -33.65 4.73 -14.02
N ASN A 411 -34.50 3.80 -14.45
CA ASN A 411 -34.47 3.23 -15.79
C ASN A 411 -35.20 4.17 -16.79
N ARG A 412 -34.42 4.72 -17.73
CA ARG A 412 -34.90 5.69 -18.74
C ARG A 412 -35.33 5.07 -20.06
N THR A 413 -35.34 3.74 -20.12
CA THR A 413 -35.66 2.99 -21.34
C THR A 413 -36.97 2.19 -21.19
N PRO A 414 -37.63 1.82 -22.31
CA PRO A 414 -38.75 0.89 -22.26
C PRO A 414 -38.33 -0.57 -22.00
N ASP A 415 -37.05 -0.86 -22.08
CA ASP A 415 -36.49 -2.20 -21.84
C ASP A 415 -36.29 -2.47 -20.34
N ALA A 416 -36.39 -3.74 -19.95
CA ALA A 416 -36.07 -4.17 -18.59
C ALA A 416 -34.57 -4.08 -18.37
N LEU A 417 -34.17 -3.33 -17.36
CA LEU A 417 -32.81 -3.28 -16.81
C LEU A 417 -32.76 -3.97 -15.45
N ARG A 418 -31.56 -4.38 -15.04
CA ARG A 418 -31.32 -4.84 -13.67
C ARG A 418 -30.15 -4.08 -13.07
N LEU A 419 -30.31 -3.60 -11.86
CA LEU A 419 -29.19 -3.20 -11.03
C LEU A 419 -28.55 -4.45 -10.45
N ALA A 420 -27.27 -4.69 -10.72
CA ALA A 420 -26.48 -5.74 -10.11
C ALA A 420 -25.42 -5.12 -9.20
N VAL A 421 -25.29 -5.62 -7.97
CA VAL A 421 -24.19 -5.23 -7.08
C VAL A 421 -23.33 -6.46 -6.83
N ALA A 422 -22.07 -6.35 -7.20
CA ALA A 422 -21.08 -7.41 -7.07
C ALA A 422 -20.24 -7.26 -5.79
N VAL A 423 -20.02 -8.37 -5.11
CA VAL A 423 -18.96 -8.55 -4.10
C VAL A 423 -17.72 -9.07 -4.82
N ARG A 424 -16.60 -8.36 -4.70
CA ARG A 424 -15.36 -8.70 -5.42
C ARG A 424 -14.13 -8.59 -4.51
N PRO A 425 -13.04 -9.35 -4.78
CA PRO A 425 -11.86 -9.44 -3.92
C PRO A 425 -10.92 -8.24 -4.09
N PHE A 426 -11.45 -7.02 -4.17
CA PHE A 426 -10.64 -5.82 -4.40
C PHE A 426 -10.81 -4.81 -3.28
N GLN A 427 -9.68 -4.18 -2.90
CA GLN A 427 -9.69 -2.99 -2.04
C GLN A 427 -9.78 -1.73 -2.92
N VAL A 428 -10.29 -0.65 -2.36
CA VAL A 428 -10.24 0.68 -3.01
C VAL A 428 -8.80 1.21 -2.99
N ASN A 429 -8.06 0.91 -1.94
CA ASN A 429 -6.64 1.26 -1.82
C ASN A 429 -5.80 0.41 -2.80
N PRO A 430 -5.01 1.02 -3.72
CA PRO A 430 -4.25 0.27 -4.71
C PRO A 430 -3.05 -0.48 -4.11
N PRO A 431 -2.54 -1.53 -4.78
CA PRO A 431 -1.48 -2.38 -4.25
C PRO A 431 -0.13 -1.67 -4.05
N TRP A 432 0.18 -0.62 -4.83
CA TRP A 432 1.43 0.15 -4.64
C TRP A 432 1.41 1.07 -3.41
N GLN A 433 0.25 1.25 -2.80
CA GLN A 433 0.12 1.89 -1.48
C GLN A 433 0.03 0.85 -0.36
N LYS A 434 0.41 -0.38 -0.63
CA LYS A 434 0.31 -1.50 0.29
C LYS A 434 1.15 -1.25 1.56
N PHE A 435 0.51 -1.49 2.69
CA PHE A 435 1.15 -1.56 4.00
C PHE A 435 0.55 -2.75 4.76
N GLY A 436 1.34 -3.80 4.93
CA GLY A 436 0.84 -5.07 5.42
C GLY A 436 -0.22 -5.69 4.48
N LYS A 437 -1.46 -5.81 4.94
CA LYS A 437 -2.60 -6.33 4.16
C LYS A 437 -3.42 -5.23 3.47
N LEU A 438 -3.08 -3.97 3.66
CA LEU A 438 -3.84 -2.83 3.15
C LEU A 438 -3.41 -2.49 1.73
N GLY A 439 -4.30 -2.68 0.78
CA GLY A 439 -4.12 -2.35 -0.63
C GLY A 439 -4.12 -3.57 -1.55
N GLY A 440 -4.72 -3.42 -2.74
CA GLY A 440 -4.80 -4.43 -3.78
C GLY A 440 -5.89 -5.48 -3.56
N ILE A 441 -5.53 -6.74 -3.51
CA ILE A 441 -6.46 -7.85 -3.33
C ILE A 441 -6.86 -8.02 -1.86
N SER A 442 -8.17 -8.18 -1.63
CA SER A 442 -8.76 -8.70 -0.40
C SER A 442 -9.26 -10.12 -0.69
N PRO A 443 -8.51 -11.16 -0.34
CA PRO A 443 -8.89 -12.52 -0.74
C PRO A 443 -10.26 -12.93 -0.22
N ILE A 444 -11.06 -13.57 -1.09
CA ILE A 444 -12.36 -14.18 -0.77
C ILE A 444 -12.28 -15.66 -1.13
N HIS A 445 -12.27 -16.54 -0.12
CA HIS A 445 -12.13 -17.98 -0.31
C HIS A 445 -13.45 -18.71 -0.39
N SER A 446 -14.51 -18.21 0.25
CA SER A 446 -15.81 -18.84 0.24
C SER A 446 -16.95 -17.82 0.21
N ILE A 447 -17.98 -18.13 -0.57
CA ILE A 447 -19.22 -17.34 -0.62
C ILE A 447 -20.42 -18.28 -0.61
N THR A 448 -21.44 -17.93 0.17
CA THR A 448 -22.79 -18.48 0.06
C THR A 448 -23.78 -17.34 -0.16
N CYS A 449 -24.77 -17.57 -1.04
CA CYS A 449 -25.73 -16.54 -1.45
C CYS A 449 -27.17 -17.03 -1.29
N THR A 450 -28.03 -16.15 -0.81
CA THR A 450 -29.50 -16.24 -0.84
C THR A 450 -30.07 -14.98 -1.51
N ALA A 451 -31.38 -14.86 -1.61
CA ALA A 451 -32.03 -13.65 -2.13
C ALA A 451 -31.80 -12.42 -1.24
N ASP A 452 -31.58 -12.61 0.05
CA ASP A 452 -31.52 -11.53 1.05
C ASP A 452 -30.12 -11.28 1.59
N GLU A 453 -29.19 -12.24 1.40
CA GLU A 453 -27.89 -12.20 2.07
C GLU A 453 -26.80 -12.92 1.27
N MET A 454 -25.60 -12.38 1.34
CA MET A 454 -24.35 -13.05 0.95
C MET A 454 -23.46 -13.18 2.18
N ARG A 455 -23.01 -14.40 2.47
CA ARG A 455 -21.93 -14.65 3.42
C ARG A 455 -20.62 -14.76 2.66
N VAL A 456 -19.68 -13.88 2.97
CA VAL A 456 -18.37 -13.73 2.32
C VAL A 456 -17.30 -14.04 3.37
N ASP A 457 -16.76 -15.25 3.35
CA ASP A 457 -15.93 -15.81 4.43
C ASP A 457 -16.62 -15.66 5.81
N GLN A 458 -16.17 -14.71 6.63
CA GLN A 458 -16.74 -14.43 7.95
C GLN A 458 -17.69 -13.22 7.97
N LYS A 459 -17.77 -12.43 6.88
CA LYS A 459 -18.63 -11.24 6.83
C LYS A 459 -19.97 -11.52 6.14
N TYR A 460 -20.97 -10.72 6.49
CA TYR A 460 -22.29 -10.76 5.88
C TYR A 460 -22.58 -9.48 5.12
N VAL A 461 -23.24 -9.61 3.98
CA VAL A 461 -23.82 -8.51 3.20
C VAL A 461 -25.31 -8.80 3.08
N SER A 462 -26.14 -8.09 3.81
CA SER A 462 -27.58 -8.23 3.76
C SER A 462 -28.25 -7.14 2.93
N SER A 463 -29.38 -7.46 2.32
CA SER A 463 -30.20 -6.53 1.53
C SER A 463 -31.53 -6.26 2.21
N ASN A 464 -32.01 -5.02 2.13
CA ASN A 464 -33.35 -4.65 2.61
C ASN A 464 -34.49 -5.04 1.65
N HIS A 465 -34.15 -5.49 0.44
CA HIS A 465 -35.09 -6.04 -0.56
C HIS A 465 -34.54 -7.36 -1.10
N PRO A 466 -35.34 -8.45 -1.15
CA PRO A 466 -34.93 -9.68 -1.79
C PRO A 466 -34.46 -9.43 -3.24
N ALA A 467 -33.35 -10.04 -3.62
CA ALA A 467 -32.88 -9.96 -4.99
C ALA A 467 -33.71 -10.86 -5.92
N ASP A 468 -33.92 -10.41 -7.16
CA ASP A 468 -34.61 -11.23 -8.19
C ASP A 468 -33.69 -12.32 -8.76
N ALA A 469 -32.35 -12.08 -8.71
CA ALA A 469 -31.35 -13.03 -9.11
C ALA A 469 -30.07 -12.84 -8.27
N TRP A 470 -29.42 -13.96 -7.95
CA TRP A 470 -28.19 -13.95 -7.18
C TRP A 470 -27.31 -15.16 -7.54
N GLY A 471 -26.03 -15.06 -7.23
CA GLY A 471 -25.10 -16.18 -7.40
C GLY A 471 -23.64 -15.77 -7.29
N ALA A 472 -22.78 -16.80 -7.30
CA ALA A 472 -21.34 -16.69 -7.16
C ALA A 472 -20.59 -17.35 -8.31
N ALA A 473 -19.38 -16.86 -8.59
CA ALA A 473 -18.51 -17.34 -9.65
C ALA A 473 -17.04 -17.34 -9.23
N ALA A 474 -16.28 -18.33 -9.71
CA ALA A 474 -14.82 -18.38 -9.56
C ALA A 474 -14.11 -17.47 -10.57
N PHE A 475 -12.85 -17.17 -10.30
CA PHE A 475 -12.02 -16.42 -11.25
C PHE A 475 -11.89 -17.11 -12.61
N GLU A 476 -11.81 -18.44 -12.64
CA GLU A 476 -11.72 -19.25 -13.87
C GLU A 476 -12.94 -19.13 -14.79
N GLU A 477 -14.08 -18.64 -14.26
CA GLU A 477 -15.28 -18.27 -15.04
C GLU A 477 -15.28 -16.80 -15.45
N ASN A 478 -14.17 -16.10 -15.23
CA ASN A 478 -14.01 -14.64 -15.30
C ASN A 478 -14.83 -13.89 -14.24
N GLY A 479 -15.06 -14.52 -13.09
CA GLY A 479 -15.85 -13.97 -12.00
C GLY A 479 -17.30 -13.66 -12.42
N VAL A 480 -18.01 -12.90 -11.58
CA VAL A 480 -19.39 -12.47 -11.93
C VAL A 480 -19.44 -11.55 -13.14
N VAL A 481 -18.37 -10.78 -13.39
CA VAL A 481 -18.29 -9.85 -14.53
C VAL A 481 -18.31 -10.61 -15.86
N GLY A 482 -17.76 -11.82 -15.92
CA GLY A 482 -17.86 -12.69 -17.09
C GLY A 482 -19.30 -13.06 -17.46
N PHE A 483 -20.19 -13.16 -16.48
CA PHE A 483 -21.62 -13.34 -16.71
C PHE A 483 -22.28 -12.01 -17.10
N PHE A 484 -21.96 -10.92 -16.43
CA PHE A 484 -22.53 -9.59 -16.69
C PHE A 484 -22.26 -9.11 -18.12
N ALA A 485 -21.08 -9.39 -18.67
CA ALA A 485 -20.71 -9.08 -20.04
C ALA A 485 -21.66 -9.73 -21.09
N ARG A 486 -22.43 -10.74 -20.69
CA ARG A 486 -23.46 -11.41 -21.49
C ARG A 486 -24.89 -11.07 -21.05
N GLY A 487 -25.08 -10.07 -20.19
CA GLY A 487 -26.38 -9.72 -19.59
C GLY A 487 -26.92 -10.79 -18.64
N GLN A 488 -26.10 -11.69 -18.14
CA GLN A 488 -26.47 -12.84 -17.31
C GLN A 488 -26.05 -12.69 -15.85
N MET A 489 -26.68 -13.46 -14.98
CA MET A 489 -26.25 -13.65 -13.60
C MET A 489 -25.71 -15.07 -13.40
N PRO A 490 -24.71 -15.27 -12.53
CA PRO A 490 -24.35 -16.62 -12.09
C PRO A 490 -25.49 -17.24 -11.28
N SER A 491 -25.58 -18.55 -11.29
CA SER A 491 -26.67 -19.27 -10.63
C SER A 491 -26.23 -20.18 -9.46
N ARG A 492 -24.92 -20.34 -9.26
CA ARG A 492 -24.42 -21.09 -8.11
C ARG A 492 -24.60 -20.28 -6.83
N THR A 493 -25.20 -20.93 -5.83
CA THR A 493 -25.46 -20.29 -4.53
C THR A 493 -24.31 -20.45 -3.54
N GLN A 494 -23.34 -21.30 -3.87
CA GLN A 494 -22.15 -21.51 -3.04
C GLN A 494 -20.90 -21.72 -3.91
N ILE A 495 -19.78 -21.16 -3.47
CA ILE A 495 -18.47 -21.34 -4.11
C ILE A 495 -17.36 -21.41 -3.07
N THR A 496 -16.30 -22.14 -3.41
CA THR A 496 -15.00 -22.09 -2.73
C THR A 496 -13.91 -21.86 -3.79
N ASP A 497 -13.02 -20.89 -3.56
CA ASP A 497 -11.90 -20.56 -4.45
C ASP A 497 -10.58 -20.55 -3.66
N PRO A 498 -9.72 -21.55 -3.86
CA PRO A 498 -8.43 -21.61 -3.17
C PRO A 498 -7.51 -20.41 -3.47
N ALA A 499 -7.65 -19.80 -4.66
CA ALA A 499 -6.88 -18.62 -5.04
C ALA A 499 -7.33 -17.34 -4.31
N GLY A 500 -8.49 -17.37 -3.62
CA GLY A 500 -9.03 -16.21 -2.93
C GLY A 500 -9.62 -15.14 -3.88
N LEU A 501 -10.02 -15.54 -5.09
CA LEU A 501 -10.55 -14.61 -6.11
C LEU A 501 -12.03 -14.85 -6.43
N ALA A 502 -12.76 -15.48 -5.50
CA ALA A 502 -14.21 -15.67 -5.63
C ALA A 502 -14.94 -14.32 -5.69
N SER A 503 -16.07 -14.31 -6.39
CA SER A 503 -16.97 -13.16 -6.46
C SER A 503 -18.44 -13.62 -6.44
N ALA A 504 -19.34 -12.73 -6.01
CA ALA A 504 -20.77 -12.98 -6.03
C ALA A 504 -21.54 -11.71 -6.38
N ALA A 505 -22.80 -11.83 -6.69
CA ALA A 505 -23.67 -10.69 -6.93
C ALA A 505 -25.13 -10.96 -6.58
N MET A 506 -25.82 -9.87 -6.27
CA MET A 506 -27.27 -9.75 -6.21
C MET A 506 -27.77 -8.81 -7.29
N ALA A 507 -28.92 -9.06 -7.88
CA ALA A 507 -29.51 -8.18 -8.87
C ALA A 507 -31.02 -8.01 -8.68
N TRP A 508 -31.49 -6.77 -8.95
CA TRP A 508 -32.87 -6.32 -8.84
C TRP A 508 -33.33 -5.72 -10.15
N SER A 509 -34.58 -5.97 -10.50
CA SER A 509 -35.21 -5.40 -11.69
C SER A 509 -35.54 -3.90 -11.48
N ALA A 510 -35.08 -3.07 -12.41
CA ALA A 510 -35.44 -1.65 -12.46
C ALA A 510 -36.63 -1.47 -13.41
N PRO A 511 -37.79 -0.93 -12.92
CA PRO A 511 -38.98 -0.76 -13.74
C PRO A 511 -38.66 0.09 -14.99
N PRO A 512 -39.10 -0.32 -16.20
CA PRO A 512 -38.93 0.46 -17.42
C PRO A 512 -39.72 1.75 -17.39
N ASN A 513 -39.14 2.89 -17.82
CA ASN A 513 -39.79 4.23 -17.83
C ASN A 513 -40.55 4.54 -16.54
N GLY A 514 -40.09 4.00 -15.43
CA GLY A 514 -40.82 3.94 -14.18
C GLY A 514 -40.23 4.80 -13.08
N ASP A 515 -40.82 4.65 -11.92
CA ASP A 515 -40.29 5.22 -10.70
C ASP A 515 -38.89 4.63 -10.37
N ALA A 516 -38.08 5.41 -9.70
CA ALA A 516 -36.78 4.94 -9.29
C ALA A 516 -36.90 3.75 -8.31
N PHE A 517 -36.09 2.71 -8.54
CA PHE A 517 -35.92 1.59 -7.60
C PHE A 517 -34.77 1.89 -6.65
N GLU A 518 -34.96 1.55 -5.39
CA GLU A 518 -33.91 1.73 -4.36
C GLU A 518 -33.70 0.45 -3.58
N VAL A 519 -32.42 0.17 -3.32
CA VAL A 519 -32.00 -0.93 -2.45
C VAL A 519 -30.84 -0.49 -1.57
N THR A 520 -30.85 -0.93 -0.31
CA THR A 520 -29.74 -0.68 0.63
C THR A 520 -29.10 -1.99 1.04
N LEU A 521 -27.79 -2.10 0.81
CA LEU A 521 -26.97 -3.17 1.35
C LEU A 521 -26.37 -2.76 2.69
N THR A 522 -26.26 -3.73 3.60
CA THR A 522 -25.73 -3.54 4.96
C THR A 522 -24.58 -4.51 5.19
N VAL A 523 -23.46 -4.00 5.70
CA VAL A 523 -22.29 -4.79 6.08
C VAL A 523 -21.91 -4.42 7.52
N PRO A 524 -22.15 -5.30 8.52
CA PRO A 524 -21.69 -5.08 9.88
C PRO A 524 -20.16 -5.03 9.96
N PHE A 525 -19.63 -4.11 10.76
CA PHE A 525 -18.19 -4.08 11.04
C PHE A 525 -17.75 -5.15 12.03
N PHE A 526 -18.64 -5.56 12.92
CA PHE A 526 -18.40 -6.54 13.98
C PHE A 526 -19.33 -7.76 13.83
N ASP A 527 -18.78 -8.95 14.05
CA ASP A 527 -19.51 -10.23 13.86
C ASP A 527 -20.65 -10.44 14.87
N GLU A 528 -20.61 -9.73 16.01
CA GLU A 528 -21.60 -9.84 17.09
C GLU A 528 -22.81 -8.89 16.93
N ALA A 529 -22.91 -8.16 15.81
CA ALA A 529 -24.03 -7.24 15.56
C ALA A 529 -25.36 -7.99 15.47
N LYS A 530 -25.96 -8.26 16.62
CA LYS A 530 -27.32 -8.81 16.75
C LYS A 530 -28.30 -7.71 16.43
N GLU A 531 -29.06 -7.93 15.37
CA GLU A 531 -30.13 -7.11 14.78
C GLU A 531 -29.69 -5.78 14.13
N PRO A 532 -30.00 -5.60 12.86
CA PRO A 532 -29.76 -4.31 12.20
C PRO A 532 -30.68 -3.26 12.86
N LEU A 533 -30.07 -2.21 13.40
CA LEU A 533 -30.77 -0.99 13.77
C LEU A 533 -31.61 -0.48 12.59
N PRO A 534 -32.76 0.18 12.84
CA PRO A 534 -33.59 0.72 11.76
C PRO A 534 -32.69 1.57 10.83
N ASN A 535 -32.66 1.18 9.58
CA ASN A 535 -31.87 1.78 8.52
C ASN A 535 -32.32 3.22 8.27
N SER A 536 -31.51 4.20 8.66
CA SER A 536 -31.85 5.61 8.42
C SER A 536 -30.63 6.49 8.27
N LEU A 537 -30.39 6.95 7.03
CA LEU A 537 -29.46 8.04 6.77
C LEU A 537 -29.77 9.28 7.63
N ALA A 538 -31.06 9.52 7.96
CA ALA A 538 -31.46 10.61 8.84
C ALA A 538 -30.93 10.45 10.27
N ASN A 539 -30.88 9.22 10.80
CA ASN A 539 -30.31 8.97 12.13
C ASN A 539 -28.80 9.21 12.13
N ALA A 540 -28.10 8.72 11.12
CA ALA A 540 -26.67 8.98 10.94
C ALA A 540 -26.41 10.49 10.82
N ALA A 541 -27.22 11.21 10.06
CA ALA A 541 -27.09 12.66 9.89
C ALA A 541 -27.34 13.42 11.21
N ALA A 542 -28.34 13.02 12.00
CA ALA A 542 -28.63 13.60 13.32
C ALA A 542 -27.47 13.34 14.29
N HIS A 543 -26.90 12.14 14.28
CA HIS A 543 -25.74 11.79 15.10
C HIS A 543 -24.52 12.65 14.75
N TRP A 544 -24.20 12.79 13.46
CA TRP A 544 -23.14 13.68 12.99
C TRP A 544 -23.35 15.14 13.37
N GLN A 545 -24.58 15.64 13.20
CA GLN A 545 -24.93 17.01 13.57
C GLN A 545 -24.70 17.27 15.06
N THR A 546 -25.11 16.33 15.91
CA THR A 546 -24.96 16.44 17.37
C THR A 546 -23.48 16.35 17.79
N THR A 547 -22.73 15.42 17.21
CA THR A 547 -21.32 15.20 17.61
C THR A 547 -20.39 16.29 17.11
N LEU A 548 -20.54 16.73 15.86
CA LEU A 548 -19.74 17.82 15.34
C LEU A 548 -20.04 19.14 16.05
N ALA A 549 -21.32 19.44 16.26
CA ALA A 549 -21.81 20.67 16.95
C ALA A 549 -21.04 21.95 16.59
N LEU A 550 -20.61 22.07 15.31
CA LEU A 550 -19.84 23.21 14.84
C LEU A 550 -20.68 24.49 14.87
N PRO A 551 -20.06 25.65 15.16
CA PRO A 551 -20.75 26.93 15.10
C PRO A 551 -21.44 27.19 13.76
N ASP A 552 -22.56 27.90 13.80
CA ASP A 552 -23.21 28.35 12.57
C ASP A 552 -22.65 29.73 12.17
N TRP A 553 -21.58 29.69 11.35
CA TRP A 553 -20.92 30.91 10.89
C TRP A 553 -21.77 31.63 9.83
N GLN A 554 -22.06 32.89 10.09
CA GLN A 554 -22.63 33.77 9.08
C GLN A 554 -21.55 34.41 8.24
N VAL A 555 -21.41 33.96 7.01
CA VAL A 555 -20.35 34.40 6.11
C VAL A 555 -20.90 34.93 4.79
N PRO A 556 -20.18 35.81 4.08
CA PRO A 556 -20.54 36.21 2.72
C PRO A 556 -20.64 35.00 1.78
N ALA A 557 -21.44 35.15 0.73
CA ALA A 557 -21.71 34.06 -0.22
C ALA A 557 -20.42 33.43 -0.79
N ILE A 558 -19.38 34.23 -1.05
CA ILE A 558 -18.08 33.80 -1.56
C ILE A 558 -17.32 32.85 -0.60
N ALA A 559 -17.63 32.89 0.70
CA ALA A 559 -16.95 32.07 1.71
C ALA A 559 -17.72 30.78 2.06
N ARG A 560 -18.92 30.54 1.49
CA ARG A 560 -19.76 29.38 1.84
C ARG A 560 -19.06 28.06 1.53
N ASP A 561 -18.38 27.96 0.40
CA ASP A 561 -17.65 26.75 -0.01
C ASP A 561 -16.45 26.47 0.92
N ALA A 562 -15.78 27.52 1.42
CA ALA A 562 -14.71 27.35 2.39
C ALA A 562 -15.24 26.80 3.72
N ILE A 563 -16.43 27.28 4.18
CA ILE A 563 -17.07 26.75 5.39
C ILE A 563 -17.55 25.31 5.20
N ALA A 564 -18.10 24.97 4.05
CA ALA A 564 -18.50 23.59 3.73
C ALA A 564 -17.26 22.66 3.71
N SER A 565 -16.15 23.10 3.10
CA SER A 565 -14.89 22.38 3.10
C SER A 565 -14.31 22.20 4.51
N PHE A 566 -14.40 23.22 5.35
CA PHE A 566 -13.97 23.14 6.73
C PHE A 566 -14.78 22.11 7.53
N ARG A 567 -16.11 22.12 7.40
CA ARG A 567 -17.00 21.13 8.05
C ARG A 567 -16.71 19.72 7.59
N SER A 568 -16.50 19.54 6.30
CA SER A 568 -16.10 18.26 5.71
C SER A 568 -14.75 17.78 6.27
N ALA A 569 -13.74 18.67 6.35
CA ALA A 569 -12.42 18.35 6.91
C ALA A 569 -12.52 17.94 8.39
N ALA A 570 -13.29 18.66 9.20
CA ALA A 570 -13.54 18.31 10.60
C ALA A 570 -14.20 16.93 10.75
N SER A 571 -15.16 16.60 9.86
CA SER A 571 -15.76 15.26 9.83
C SER A 571 -14.73 14.18 9.51
N HIS A 572 -13.83 14.42 8.54
CA HIS A 572 -12.79 13.47 8.17
C HIS A 572 -11.73 13.28 9.26
N ILE A 573 -11.41 14.32 10.04
CA ILE A 573 -10.56 14.18 11.23
C ILE A 573 -11.19 13.18 12.21
N LEU A 574 -12.50 13.29 12.48
CA LEU A 574 -13.21 12.36 13.38
C LEU A 574 -13.28 10.95 12.80
N ILE A 575 -13.58 10.79 11.50
CA ILE A 575 -13.62 9.48 10.82
C ILE A 575 -12.28 8.77 10.90
N ASN A 576 -11.17 9.49 10.80
CA ASN A 576 -9.84 8.89 10.77
C ASN A 576 -9.25 8.60 12.16
N ARG A 577 -9.92 8.96 13.24
CA ARG A 577 -9.46 8.62 14.60
C ARG A 577 -9.52 7.11 14.87
N ASP A 578 -8.74 6.67 15.86
CA ASP A 578 -8.85 5.35 16.48
C ASP A 578 -8.95 5.55 17.99
N GLY A 579 -10.16 5.71 18.52
CA GLY A 579 -10.40 6.20 19.86
C GLY A 579 -9.80 7.61 20.04
N PRO A 580 -8.89 7.81 21.02
CA PRO A 580 -8.22 9.10 21.23
C PRO A 580 -7.16 9.42 20.18
N ALA A 581 -6.65 8.42 19.47
CA ALA A 581 -5.57 8.56 18.49
C ALA A 581 -6.04 9.32 17.25
N ILE A 582 -5.58 10.54 17.04
CA ILE A 582 -5.82 11.31 15.81
C ILE A 582 -4.85 10.81 14.73
N GLN A 583 -5.36 10.48 13.55
CA GLN A 583 -4.58 9.94 12.43
C GLN A 583 -4.80 10.79 11.18
N PRO A 584 -3.77 11.04 10.34
CA PRO A 584 -3.90 11.90 9.16
C PRO A 584 -4.75 11.29 8.03
N GLY A 585 -4.96 9.98 8.02
CA GLY A 585 -5.77 9.35 6.99
C GLY A 585 -6.05 7.86 7.26
N PRO A 586 -6.81 7.22 6.35
CA PRO A 586 -7.08 5.79 6.44
C PRO A 586 -5.92 4.96 5.88
N ARG A 587 -5.97 3.67 6.10
CA ARG A 587 -5.11 2.62 5.52
C ARG A 587 -3.64 2.82 5.92
N ARG A 588 -2.77 3.20 4.99
CA ARG A 588 -1.35 3.43 5.24
C ARG A 588 -1.09 4.50 6.31
N TYR A 589 -2.00 5.44 6.46
CA TYR A 589 -1.92 6.56 7.40
C TYR A 589 -2.68 6.31 8.72
N THR A 590 -2.98 5.05 9.07
CA THR A 590 -3.56 4.67 10.36
C THR A 590 -2.52 4.64 11.47
N ARG A 591 -1.72 5.70 11.57
CA ARG A 591 -0.67 5.96 12.57
C ARG A 591 -0.84 7.38 13.10
N SER A 592 -0.51 7.62 14.35
CA SER A 592 -0.59 8.96 14.96
C SER A 592 0.79 9.60 14.98
N TRP A 593 1.08 10.43 13.97
CA TRP A 593 2.21 11.36 14.04
C TRP A 593 1.80 12.51 14.92
N ILE A 594 2.61 12.83 15.94
CA ILE A 594 2.30 13.95 16.82
C ILE A 594 2.17 15.27 16.05
N ARG A 595 2.99 15.49 15.04
CA ARG A 595 2.96 16.61 14.09
C ARG A 595 1.56 16.85 13.53
N ASP A 596 1.00 15.83 12.88
CA ASP A 596 -0.32 15.88 12.26
C ASP A 596 -1.43 16.01 13.31
N SER A 597 -1.29 15.23 14.38
CA SER A 597 -2.34 15.10 15.40
C SER A 597 -2.55 16.39 16.20
N VAL A 598 -1.47 17.10 16.58
CA VAL A 598 -1.64 18.36 17.34
C VAL A 598 -2.16 19.49 16.46
N ILE A 599 -1.81 19.52 15.15
CA ILE A 599 -2.32 20.53 14.22
C ILE A 599 -3.81 20.30 13.97
N MET A 600 -4.21 19.05 13.67
CA MET A 600 -5.62 18.69 13.48
C MET A 600 -6.43 18.90 14.77
N GLY A 601 -5.89 18.48 15.92
CA GLY A 601 -6.51 18.67 17.21
C GLY A 601 -6.67 20.15 17.58
N ALA A 602 -5.68 21.00 17.30
CA ALA A 602 -5.77 22.43 17.49
C ALA A 602 -6.84 23.07 16.59
N ALA A 603 -6.97 22.62 15.34
CA ALA A 603 -8.03 23.04 14.45
C ALA A 603 -9.42 22.68 15.00
N MET A 604 -9.57 21.46 15.55
CA MET A 604 -10.81 21.01 16.21
C MET A 604 -11.10 21.83 17.48
N ALA A 605 -10.07 22.17 18.28
CA ALA A 605 -10.23 22.99 19.47
C ALA A 605 -10.72 24.41 19.10
N LYS A 606 -10.13 25.03 18.07
CA LYS A 606 -10.56 26.33 17.52
C LYS A 606 -11.98 26.28 16.95
N ALA A 607 -12.43 25.12 16.49
CA ALA A 607 -13.78 24.87 16.02
C ALA A 607 -14.81 24.61 17.15
N GLY A 608 -14.39 24.70 18.43
CA GLY A 608 -15.25 24.45 19.58
C GLY A 608 -15.32 23.00 20.04
N GLN A 609 -14.34 22.16 19.61
CA GLN A 609 -14.21 20.76 19.98
C GLN A 609 -12.86 20.49 20.69
N PRO A 610 -12.53 21.20 21.79
CA PRO A 610 -11.23 21.07 22.46
C PRO A 610 -10.98 19.69 23.07
N HIS A 611 -12.06 18.95 23.39
CA HIS A 611 -11.95 17.59 23.93
C HIS A 611 -11.20 16.64 22.98
N VAL A 612 -11.30 16.84 21.65
CA VAL A 612 -10.59 16.00 20.68
C VAL A 612 -9.07 16.08 20.86
N LEU A 613 -8.54 17.29 21.06
CA LEU A 613 -7.11 17.50 21.33
C LEU A 613 -6.75 17.03 22.75
N ARG A 614 -7.59 17.28 23.75
CA ARG A 614 -7.38 16.86 25.13
C ARG A 614 -7.27 15.35 25.27
N ASP A 615 -8.20 14.59 24.67
CA ASP A 615 -8.19 13.13 24.68
C ASP A 615 -6.93 12.58 24.04
N PHE A 616 -6.52 13.17 22.90
CA PHE A 616 -5.28 12.82 22.23
C PHE A 616 -4.05 13.08 23.11
N LEU A 617 -3.91 14.26 23.69
CA LEU A 617 -2.78 14.62 24.53
C LEU A 617 -2.70 13.74 25.80
N THR A 618 -3.84 13.41 26.41
CA THR A 618 -3.91 12.49 27.54
C THR A 618 -3.33 11.13 27.16
N TRP A 619 -3.81 10.57 26.06
CA TRP A 619 -3.34 9.27 25.57
C TRP A 619 -1.87 9.32 25.12
N TYR A 620 -1.45 10.35 24.39
CA TYR A 620 -0.09 10.44 23.85
C TYR A 620 0.98 10.60 24.94
N THR A 621 0.63 11.25 26.05
CA THR A 621 1.51 11.44 27.21
C THR A 621 1.97 10.11 27.82
N GLU A 622 1.18 9.03 27.69
CA GLU A 622 1.54 7.70 28.18
C GLU A 622 2.78 7.11 27.49
N PHE A 623 3.12 7.62 26.30
CA PHE A 623 4.28 7.16 25.50
C PHE A 623 5.53 8.02 25.69
N GLN A 624 5.46 9.09 26.49
CA GLN A 624 6.64 9.87 26.83
C GLN A 624 7.59 9.04 27.71
N ARG A 625 8.88 9.03 27.35
CA ARG A 625 9.89 8.34 28.14
C ARG A 625 10.22 9.09 29.43
N ASP A 626 10.82 8.39 30.39
CA ASP A 626 11.22 8.96 31.70
C ASP A 626 12.25 10.10 31.57
N ASP A 627 13.09 10.06 30.53
CA ASP A 627 14.06 11.13 30.23
C ASP A 627 13.44 12.36 29.54
N GLY A 628 12.14 12.31 29.21
CA GLY A 628 11.39 13.39 28.57
C GLY A 628 11.26 13.29 27.05
N PHE A 629 11.86 12.27 26.41
CA PHE A 629 11.70 12.04 24.98
C PHE A 629 10.23 11.84 24.61
N VAL A 630 9.77 12.56 23.58
CA VAL A 630 8.42 12.42 22.99
C VAL A 630 8.58 11.72 21.65
N PRO A 631 7.93 10.56 21.42
CA PRO A 631 8.03 9.87 20.13
C PRO A 631 7.40 10.68 19.00
N CYS A 632 7.85 10.46 17.76
CA CYS A 632 7.23 11.10 16.60
C CYS A 632 5.93 10.41 16.16
N VAL A 633 5.84 9.10 16.34
CA VAL A 633 4.72 8.26 15.86
C VAL A 633 4.37 7.19 16.87
N VAL A 634 3.07 6.99 17.05
CA VAL A 634 2.48 5.87 17.78
C VAL A 634 1.40 5.23 16.93
N ASP A 635 1.37 3.90 16.87
CA ASP A 635 0.32 3.14 16.20
C ASP A 635 -0.15 1.94 17.03
N ARG A 636 -1.01 1.09 16.48
CA ARG A 636 -1.53 -0.10 17.15
C ARG A 636 -0.46 -1.13 17.56
N THR A 637 0.73 -1.05 16.97
CA THR A 637 1.87 -1.93 17.29
C THR A 637 2.78 -1.34 18.36
N GLY A 638 2.55 -0.06 18.71
CA GLY A 638 3.31 0.67 19.74
C GLY A 638 4.04 1.89 19.18
N VAL A 639 5.14 2.26 19.83
CA VAL A 639 5.96 3.42 19.49
C VAL A 639 6.91 3.09 18.34
N ASP A 640 6.92 3.95 17.30
CA ASP A 640 8.01 3.98 16.33
C ASP A 640 9.16 4.85 16.88
N TRP A 641 10.34 4.25 17.02
CA TRP A 641 11.51 4.92 17.59
C TRP A 641 12.36 5.67 16.57
N LEU A 642 11.77 6.03 15.42
CA LEU A 642 12.40 6.94 14.47
C LEU A 642 12.70 8.28 15.16
N VAL A 643 13.92 8.77 14.97
CA VAL A 643 14.35 10.03 15.60
C VAL A 643 13.95 11.21 14.74
N GLU A 644 12.97 11.97 15.23
CA GLU A 644 12.58 13.29 14.76
C GLU A 644 12.54 14.22 15.96
N HIS A 645 13.22 15.39 15.88
CA HIS A 645 13.36 16.25 17.05
C HIS A 645 12.25 17.29 17.17
N ASP A 646 11.43 17.47 16.16
CA ASP A 646 10.25 18.35 16.16
C ASP A 646 9.17 17.92 17.17
N SER A 647 9.10 16.62 17.49
CA SER A 647 8.06 16.01 18.32
C SER A 647 7.90 16.69 19.68
N HIS A 648 9.01 17.07 20.29
CA HIS A 648 9.06 17.70 21.61
C HIS A 648 8.39 19.08 21.60
N GLY A 649 8.72 19.87 20.57
CA GLY A 649 8.11 21.19 20.35
C GLY A 649 6.62 21.10 20.03
N GLN A 650 6.23 20.14 19.21
CA GLN A 650 4.84 19.88 18.84
C GLN A 650 3.99 19.48 20.03
N PHE A 651 4.52 18.62 20.90
CA PHE A 651 3.85 18.21 22.13
C PHE A 651 3.57 19.42 23.06
N LEU A 652 4.58 20.23 23.31
CA LEU A 652 4.48 21.44 24.14
C LEU A 652 3.48 22.45 23.55
N TRP A 653 3.56 22.66 22.24
CA TRP A 653 2.65 23.56 21.54
C TRP A 653 1.21 23.04 21.57
N GLY A 654 0.97 21.72 21.39
CA GLY A 654 -0.35 21.13 21.44
C GLY A 654 -1.04 21.32 22.79
N ILE A 655 -0.32 21.18 23.91
CA ILE A 655 -0.85 21.43 25.27
C ILE A 655 -1.21 22.91 25.42
N CYS A 656 -0.36 23.81 24.95
CA CYS A 656 -0.61 25.25 25.00
C CYS A 656 -1.84 25.64 24.14
N GLU A 657 -1.97 25.11 22.93
CA GLU A 657 -3.14 25.36 22.08
C GLU A 657 -4.42 24.82 22.71
N ASN A 658 -4.38 23.69 23.39
CA ASN A 658 -5.55 23.21 24.13
C ASN A 658 -5.93 24.21 25.23
N LEU A 659 -5.00 24.64 26.08
CA LEU A 659 -5.25 25.65 27.12
C LEU A 659 -5.79 26.96 26.54
N ARG A 660 -5.24 27.47 25.47
CA ARG A 660 -5.68 28.72 24.78
C ARG A 660 -7.16 28.63 24.34
N ASN A 661 -7.62 27.46 23.89
CA ASN A 661 -8.95 27.29 23.31
C ASN A 661 -9.99 26.76 24.31
N ASP A 662 -9.58 26.01 25.34
CA ASP A 662 -10.45 25.39 26.34
C ASP A 662 -10.46 26.19 27.66
N GLY A 663 -9.34 26.82 28.01
CA GLY A 663 -9.15 27.49 29.28
C GLY A 663 -9.02 26.55 30.49
N ASP A 664 -8.86 25.24 30.25
CA ASP A 664 -8.79 24.22 31.30
C ASP A 664 -7.40 24.19 31.97
N ILE A 665 -7.25 24.99 33.00
CA ILE A 665 -6.04 25.07 33.82
C ILE A 665 -5.76 23.76 34.58
N GLU A 666 -6.79 23.04 35.01
CA GLU A 666 -6.62 21.79 35.76
C GLU A 666 -6.03 20.72 34.82
N PHE A 667 -6.52 20.62 33.58
CA PHE A 667 -5.95 19.73 32.59
C PHE A 667 -4.48 20.09 32.28
N ALA A 668 -4.18 21.32 31.98
CA ALA A 668 -2.81 21.79 31.75
C ALA A 668 -1.89 21.48 32.95
N SER A 669 -2.37 21.70 34.16
CA SER A 669 -1.65 21.37 35.41
C SER A 669 -1.39 19.88 35.57
N SER A 670 -2.32 19.00 35.15
CA SER A 670 -2.15 17.55 35.19
C SER A 670 -0.98 17.06 34.32
N LEU A 671 -0.68 17.78 33.22
CA LEU A 671 0.43 17.47 32.30
C LEU A 671 1.74 18.20 32.64
N TRP A 672 1.78 19.00 33.72
CA TRP A 672 2.95 19.84 34.06
C TRP A 672 4.26 19.06 34.18
N LYS A 673 4.24 17.85 34.77
CA LYS A 673 5.42 16.99 34.86
C LYS A 673 5.96 16.64 33.49
N SER A 674 5.08 16.29 32.54
CA SER A 674 5.43 15.93 31.18
C SER A 674 5.96 17.13 30.39
N VAL A 675 5.39 18.32 30.59
CA VAL A 675 5.91 19.59 30.02
C VAL A 675 7.36 19.82 30.46
N ARG A 676 7.64 19.76 31.77
CA ARG A 676 9.00 19.96 32.30
C ARG A 676 10.00 18.94 31.76
N SER A 677 9.59 17.67 31.67
CA SER A 677 10.44 16.61 31.12
C SER A 677 10.77 16.84 29.64
N ALA A 678 9.77 17.22 28.81
CA ALA A 678 9.98 17.51 27.41
C ALA A 678 10.91 18.72 27.19
N VAL A 679 10.75 19.81 27.97
CA VAL A 679 11.67 20.97 27.92
C VAL A 679 13.07 20.59 28.32
N THR A 680 13.22 19.75 29.37
CA THR A 680 14.53 19.28 29.83
C THR A 680 15.23 18.47 28.75
N TYR A 681 14.51 17.59 28.06
CA TYR A 681 15.03 16.77 26.99
C TYR A 681 15.41 17.64 25.75
N LEU A 682 14.56 18.57 25.36
CA LEU A 682 14.83 19.50 24.25
C LEU A 682 16.10 20.32 24.51
N ASN A 683 16.26 20.87 25.72
CA ASN A 683 17.47 21.60 26.10
C ASN A 683 18.71 20.69 26.16
N HIS A 684 18.56 19.42 26.56
CA HIS A 684 19.63 18.43 26.49
C HIS A 684 20.07 18.15 25.05
N LEU A 685 19.15 18.01 24.12
CA LEU A 685 19.47 17.87 22.67
C LEU A 685 20.29 19.08 22.18
N ARG A 686 19.81 20.29 22.43
CA ARG A 686 20.47 21.52 22.01
C ARG A 686 21.88 21.63 22.63
N ALA A 687 22.05 21.30 23.90
CA ALA A 687 23.35 21.35 24.60
C ALA A 687 24.42 20.47 23.92
N GLN A 688 24.05 19.40 23.20
CA GLN A 688 24.99 18.54 22.47
C GLN A 688 25.71 19.35 21.34
N ARG A 689 25.10 20.41 20.84
CA ARG A 689 25.66 21.29 19.80
C ARG A 689 26.24 22.62 20.38
N MET A 690 26.23 22.80 21.70
CA MET A 690 26.76 23.99 22.37
C MET A 690 28.16 23.78 22.96
N THR A 691 28.89 22.76 22.50
CA THR A 691 30.26 22.43 22.96
C THR A 691 31.33 23.27 22.24
N PRO A 692 32.57 23.38 22.78
CA PRO A 692 33.66 24.09 22.13
C PRO A 692 33.92 23.64 20.68
N ASN A 693 33.76 22.38 20.35
CA ASN A 693 33.94 21.84 18.99
C ASN A 693 33.00 22.47 17.96
N TYR A 694 31.81 22.90 18.37
CA TYR A 694 30.84 23.57 17.48
C TYR A 694 31.07 25.09 17.39
N ARG A 695 32.08 25.63 18.08
CA ARG A 695 32.53 27.03 17.92
C ARG A 695 33.64 27.16 16.89
N GLU A 696 34.24 26.05 16.44
CA GLU A 696 35.22 26.02 15.37
C GLU A 696 34.58 26.46 14.03
N PRO A 697 35.28 27.18 13.16
CA PRO A 697 34.72 27.69 11.90
C PRO A 697 33.99 26.64 11.05
N ALA A 698 34.53 25.41 10.97
CA ALA A 698 33.96 24.33 10.17
C ALA A 698 32.60 23.78 10.69
N ARG A 699 32.25 24.06 11.94
CA ARG A 699 31.01 23.54 12.60
C ARG A 699 30.18 24.64 13.22
N SER A 700 30.59 25.89 13.13
CA SER A 700 29.93 27.00 13.80
C SER A 700 28.50 27.26 13.31
N ALA A 701 28.16 26.81 12.12
CA ALA A 701 26.80 26.87 11.61
C ALA A 701 25.82 25.92 12.34
N CYS A 702 26.34 24.85 12.97
CA CYS A 702 25.51 23.94 13.76
C CYS A 702 25.42 24.30 15.26
N TYR A 703 26.14 25.38 15.68
CA TYR A 703 26.17 25.75 17.10
C TYR A 703 24.77 26.13 17.60
N GLY A 704 24.32 25.44 18.65
CA GLY A 704 23.05 25.71 19.28
C GLY A 704 21.81 25.20 18.57
N LEU A 705 21.97 24.48 17.41
CA LEU A 705 20.90 23.76 16.74
C LEU A 705 20.58 22.44 17.46
N LEU A 706 19.46 21.80 17.10
CA LEU A 706 19.18 20.42 17.45
C LEU A 706 20.09 19.47 16.66
N PRO A 707 20.37 18.26 17.17
CA PRO A 707 21.17 17.26 16.45
C PRO A 707 20.54 16.82 15.14
N GLU A 708 21.34 16.11 14.32
CA GLU A 708 20.88 15.50 13.08
C GLU A 708 19.73 14.50 13.35
N SER A 709 18.70 14.59 12.55
CA SER A 709 17.52 13.72 12.62
C SER A 709 16.99 13.35 11.23
N ALA A 710 16.05 12.38 11.17
CA ALA A 710 15.25 12.12 9.98
C ALA A 710 14.29 13.25 9.66
N SER A 711 13.98 14.12 10.65
CA SER A 711 13.04 15.24 10.59
C SER A 711 11.78 14.86 9.80
N HIS A 712 10.68 15.42 9.92
CA HIS A 712 9.43 15.15 9.17
C HIS A 712 9.53 14.12 8.01
N GLU A 713 10.31 13.05 8.20
CA GLU A 713 10.64 11.96 7.23
C GLU A 713 11.37 12.42 5.94
N GLY A 714 11.72 13.70 5.84
CA GLY A 714 12.38 14.27 4.66
C GLY A 714 13.84 13.82 4.50
N TYR A 715 14.50 13.44 5.60
CA TYR A 715 15.94 13.14 5.65
C TYR A 715 16.22 11.72 6.18
N LEU A 716 15.33 10.77 5.93
CA LEU A 716 15.46 9.38 6.39
C LEU A 716 16.78 8.71 6.00
N ALA A 717 17.23 8.91 4.75
CA ALA A 717 18.43 8.28 4.23
C ALA A 717 19.73 8.96 4.73
N HIS A 718 19.66 10.25 5.02
CA HIS A 718 20.78 11.08 5.42
C HIS A 718 20.31 12.11 6.44
N PRO A 719 20.28 11.77 7.74
CA PRO A 719 19.91 12.71 8.79
C PRO A 719 20.73 13.98 8.73
N VAL A 720 20.07 15.11 8.97
CA VAL A 720 20.66 16.47 8.87
C VAL A 720 20.25 17.33 10.09
N HIS A 721 20.95 18.46 10.29
CA HIS A 721 20.45 19.54 11.15
C HIS A 721 19.33 20.26 10.40
N SER A 722 18.08 19.88 10.70
CA SER A 722 16.88 20.40 10.03
C SER A 722 16.35 21.65 10.70
N TYR A 723 16.14 22.70 9.94
CA TYR A 723 15.50 23.92 10.46
C TYR A 723 14.02 23.72 10.80
N TRP A 724 13.34 22.75 10.23
CA TRP A 724 12.01 22.33 10.66
C TRP A 724 11.99 21.92 12.14
N ASP A 725 12.93 21.08 12.55
CA ASP A 725 13.05 20.64 13.96
C ASP A 725 13.35 21.81 14.88
N ASP A 726 14.27 22.69 14.45
CA ASP A 726 14.66 23.88 15.21
C ASP A 726 13.50 24.86 15.38
N PHE A 727 12.70 25.11 14.33
CA PHE A 727 11.52 25.99 14.43
C PHE A 727 10.50 25.45 15.43
N TRP A 728 10.21 24.13 15.39
CA TRP A 728 9.33 23.50 16.38
C TRP A 728 9.94 23.53 17.79
N GLY A 729 11.24 23.36 17.92
CA GLY A 729 11.96 23.47 19.18
C GLY A 729 11.82 24.85 19.82
N VAL A 730 12.03 25.92 19.05
CA VAL A 730 11.84 27.33 19.51
C VAL A 730 10.39 27.54 19.93
N ARG A 731 9.43 27.19 19.08
CA ARG A 731 8.00 27.39 19.34
C ARG A 731 7.52 26.59 20.54
N GLY A 732 8.06 25.38 20.73
CA GLY A 732 7.77 24.55 21.90
C GLY A 732 8.23 25.17 23.22
N LEU A 733 9.41 25.78 23.24
CA LEU A 733 9.90 26.52 24.42
C LEU A 733 9.06 27.76 24.73
N GLU A 734 8.63 28.51 23.71
CA GLU A 734 7.71 29.65 23.89
C GLU A 734 6.36 29.18 24.47
N ALA A 735 5.81 28.11 23.90
CA ALA A 735 4.56 27.51 24.38
C ALA A 735 4.69 27.02 25.83
N ALA A 736 5.80 26.36 26.17
CA ALA A 736 6.07 25.92 27.54
C ALA A 736 6.18 27.11 28.52
N ALA A 737 6.81 28.22 28.09
CA ALA A 737 6.89 29.44 28.91
C ALA A 737 5.51 30.08 29.16
N GLU A 738 4.62 30.06 28.15
CA GLU A 738 3.24 30.52 28.28
C GLU A 738 2.43 29.63 29.25
N LEU A 739 2.57 28.30 29.13
CA LEU A 739 1.99 27.33 30.07
C LEU A 739 2.47 27.58 31.50
N ALA A 740 3.79 27.82 31.67
CA ALA A 740 4.38 28.11 32.97
C ALA A 740 3.80 29.39 33.62
N ASP A 741 3.61 30.47 32.83
CA ASP A 741 2.94 31.68 33.31
C ASP A 741 1.50 31.41 33.73
N ALA A 742 0.72 30.71 32.90
CA ALA A 742 -0.68 30.43 33.18
C ALA A 742 -0.84 29.58 34.45
N LEU A 743 0.13 28.69 34.73
CA LEU A 743 0.15 27.81 35.89
C LEU A 743 0.85 28.46 37.12
N GLY A 744 1.37 29.67 37.02
CA GLY A 744 2.02 30.40 38.12
C GLY A 744 3.49 30.04 38.38
N HIS A 745 4.15 29.30 37.46
CA HIS A 745 5.56 28.89 37.56
C HIS A 745 6.49 29.97 36.95
N GLN A 746 6.56 31.14 37.55
CA GLN A 746 7.23 32.33 37.01
C GLN A 746 8.72 32.18 36.68
N GLU A 747 9.46 31.42 37.50
CA GLU A 747 10.89 31.15 37.29
C GLU A 747 11.12 30.32 36.05
N ASP A 748 10.32 29.25 35.84
CA ASP A 748 10.36 28.42 34.65
C ASP A 748 9.96 29.23 33.41
N ALA A 749 8.93 30.05 33.50
CA ALA A 749 8.47 30.92 32.40
C ALA A 749 9.57 31.85 31.92
N GLN A 750 10.24 32.57 32.86
CA GLN A 750 11.33 33.50 32.51
C GLN A 750 12.53 32.76 31.90
N ARG A 751 12.92 31.64 32.44
CA ARG A 751 14.03 30.82 31.96
C ARG A 751 13.73 30.33 30.54
N TRP A 752 12.58 29.70 30.30
CA TRP A 752 12.25 29.13 28.99
C TRP A 752 12.03 30.20 27.91
N ARG A 753 11.55 31.37 28.23
CA ARG A 753 11.56 32.51 27.30
C ARG A 753 12.97 32.94 26.90
N THR A 754 13.89 32.88 27.86
CA THR A 754 15.28 33.19 27.55
C THR A 754 15.88 32.13 26.64
N ASP A 755 15.66 30.84 26.99
CA ASP A 755 16.12 29.70 26.19
C ASP A 755 15.56 29.75 24.76
N ALA A 756 14.27 30.05 24.58
CA ALA A 756 13.63 30.19 23.27
C ALA A 756 14.27 31.32 22.43
N ARG A 757 14.51 32.48 23.05
CA ARG A 757 15.11 33.64 22.40
C ARG A 757 16.54 33.39 21.95
N GLU A 758 17.34 32.77 22.80
CA GLU A 758 18.72 32.40 22.46
C GLU A 758 18.74 31.33 21.36
N PHE A 759 17.83 30.35 21.41
CA PHE A 759 17.72 29.32 20.42
C PHE A 759 17.36 29.93 19.04
N LEU A 760 16.36 30.82 18.97
CA LEU A 760 15.99 31.50 17.74
C LEU A 760 17.17 32.32 17.15
N GLN A 761 17.98 32.99 18.01
CA GLN A 761 19.15 33.70 17.56
C GLN A 761 20.19 32.77 16.92
N ASP A 762 20.44 31.59 17.51
CA ASP A 762 21.36 30.59 16.97
C ASP A 762 20.85 30.04 15.63
N VAL A 763 19.55 29.74 15.51
CA VAL A 763 18.90 29.29 14.27
C VAL A 763 19.03 30.33 13.17
N LEU A 764 18.68 31.59 13.45
CA LEU A 764 18.77 32.67 12.48
C LEU A 764 20.23 32.96 12.04
N LYS A 765 21.18 32.83 12.96
CA LYS A 765 22.61 32.93 12.65
C LYS A 765 23.06 31.81 11.72
N SER A 766 22.65 30.59 11.98
CA SER A 766 22.91 29.44 11.12
C SER A 766 22.34 29.63 9.71
N ILE A 767 21.05 29.96 9.61
CA ILE A 767 20.38 30.21 8.32
C ILE A 767 21.10 31.31 7.51
N ARG A 768 21.44 32.43 8.16
CA ARG A 768 22.18 33.53 7.48
C ARG A 768 23.56 33.09 7.01
N HIS A 769 24.25 32.25 7.81
CA HIS A 769 25.53 31.67 7.41
C HIS A 769 25.39 30.79 6.16
N VAL A 770 24.45 29.89 6.14
CA VAL A 770 24.19 28.95 5.01
C VAL A 770 23.78 29.74 3.75
N ILE A 771 22.90 30.75 3.89
CA ILE A 771 22.49 31.61 2.77
C ILE A 771 23.72 32.34 2.17
N ALA A 772 24.60 32.88 3.00
CA ALA A 772 25.78 33.59 2.55
C ALA A 772 26.83 32.67 1.91
N ASP A 773 27.11 31.51 2.54
CA ASP A 773 28.08 30.51 2.07
C ASP A 773 27.65 29.90 0.73
N ARG A 774 26.39 29.49 0.62
CA ARG A 774 25.82 28.86 -0.57
C ARG A 774 25.23 29.84 -1.60
N LYS A 775 25.22 31.15 -1.30
CA LYS A 775 24.65 32.21 -2.14
C LYS A 775 23.19 31.97 -2.50
N LEU A 776 22.39 31.59 -1.52
CA LEU A 776 20.96 31.27 -1.70
C LEU A 776 20.11 32.54 -1.73
N ASN A 777 18.95 32.44 -2.39
CA ASN A 777 17.89 33.47 -2.40
C ASN A 777 16.59 32.97 -1.73
N TYR A 778 16.69 31.92 -0.92
CA TYR A 778 15.59 31.31 -0.17
C TYR A 778 16.08 30.89 1.22
N ILE A 779 15.13 30.54 2.11
CA ILE A 779 15.42 29.95 3.43
C ILE A 779 15.70 28.48 3.21
N PRO A 780 16.88 27.96 3.58
CA PRO A 780 17.20 26.53 3.42
C PRO A 780 16.40 25.65 4.40
N GLY A 781 16.15 24.40 4.01
CA GLY A 781 15.51 23.39 4.85
C GLY A 781 16.46 22.75 5.85
N SER A 782 17.77 22.67 5.50
CA SER A 782 18.79 22.05 6.34
C SER A 782 20.13 22.77 6.23
N MET A 783 21.01 22.57 7.25
CA MET A 783 22.33 23.16 7.23
C MET A 783 23.24 22.48 6.19
N GLU A 784 23.21 21.13 6.11
CA GLU A 784 24.11 20.35 5.28
C GLU A 784 23.76 20.44 3.79
N TRP A 785 22.49 20.26 3.47
CA TRP A 785 22.05 20.21 2.07
C TRP A 785 21.72 21.58 1.50
N ALA A 786 21.35 22.52 2.35
CA ALA A 786 20.92 23.83 1.93
C ALA A 786 19.82 23.78 0.85
N ASP A 787 18.98 22.76 0.93
CA ASP A 787 17.89 22.46 0.02
C ASP A 787 16.72 23.45 0.17
N PHE A 788 15.92 23.57 -0.88
CA PHE A 788 14.69 24.33 -0.81
C PHE A 788 13.58 23.45 -0.22
N ASP A 789 13.21 23.71 1.04
CA ASP A 789 12.08 23.07 1.71
C ASP A 789 10.93 24.06 1.91
N PRO A 790 9.94 24.08 0.99
CA PRO A 790 8.80 24.98 1.12
C PRO A 790 7.91 24.63 2.31
N THR A 791 7.89 23.36 2.76
CA THR A 791 7.10 22.92 3.90
C THR A 791 7.63 23.50 5.19
N ALA A 792 8.94 23.39 5.43
CA ALA A 792 9.59 23.99 6.61
C ALA A 792 9.40 25.51 6.65
N THR A 793 9.62 26.18 5.51
CA THR A 793 9.49 27.65 5.40
C THR A 793 8.04 28.10 5.62
N ALA A 794 7.06 27.47 4.97
CA ALA A 794 5.64 27.81 5.11
C ALA A 794 5.13 27.57 6.54
N ASN A 795 5.57 26.47 7.18
CA ASN A 795 5.25 26.18 8.57
C ASN A 795 5.84 27.25 9.52
N ALA A 796 7.09 27.61 9.36
CA ALA A 796 7.74 28.63 10.19
C ALA A 796 7.00 29.98 10.13
N ILE A 797 6.63 30.43 8.92
CA ILE A 797 5.98 31.73 8.72
C ILE A 797 4.48 31.66 9.07
N GLY A 798 3.75 30.67 8.53
CA GLY A 798 2.29 30.62 8.62
C GLY A 798 1.75 29.95 9.89
N GLN A 799 2.36 28.86 10.35
CA GLN A 799 1.88 28.09 11.51
C GLN A 799 2.56 28.53 12.82
N LEU A 800 3.84 28.84 12.78
CA LEU A 800 4.65 29.15 13.96
C LEU A 800 4.89 30.65 14.18
N ASP A 801 4.49 31.49 13.25
CA ASP A 801 4.48 32.95 13.37
C ASP A 801 5.90 33.56 13.55
N PHE A 802 6.88 33.03 12.81
CA PHE A 802 8.25 33.54 12.77
C PHE A 802 8.48 34.61 11.64
N ALA A 803 7.49 35.44 11.32
CA ALA A 803 7.57 36.43 10.25
C ALA A 803 8.42 37.66 10.63
#